data_5a376e801c66163e054563e6200ea159
#
_entry.id   5a376e801c66163e054563e6200ea159
#
_cell.length_a   1.000
_cell.length_b   1.000
_cell.length_c   1.000
_cell.angle_alpha   90.00
_cell.angle_beta   90.00
_cell.angle_gamma   90.00
#
_symmetry.space_group_name_H-M   'P 1'
#
loop_
_entity.id
_entity.type
_entity.pdbx_description
1 polymer ?
#
loop_
_entity_poly.entity_id
_entity_poly.type
_entity_poly.pdbx_seq_one_letter_code
_entity_poly.pdbx_strand_id
1 'polypeptide(L)'
;GATGPTPSLFTAIVKIFGARFLLSWSCKIVYDFVQFINPSLLKFVIEYVEDTSIPVWKGYIYAAAFFGSSIVSSFFFHQMFHIGMTSAMQIKAVVIAAIYRKALLLNAAGKKDTTVGEVVNLMSVDAQRLQDVAGYLWMMFSAPLQITIAIVLLWQELGASVLAGLAVMVLLIPVNGALASAQRKLQVAQMKNKDDRIKLLNEVFSGIKVLKLYAWELSFQRQVEQIRERELITLKKTAYLSAIGTFTWTCATVPATFAAYILSSSENVLTAGKAFTALSLFNILRVPLSLLPMIIAYLVTAMVSVNRISKFLSGEEIDPNLVLREPHRPGASRIEVSGADFCWEKGLPPTLRDISFSLPDGGLTAVVGSVGAGKSSLVAGVLGDMLKPRGSVTIRGRVALVSQQAWIQNATLRDNIQFTGSWDDHRYAKVLDCCALRPDLEILPGGDMTEIGEKGINLSGGQKQRVSLARAVYQDADIYILDDPLSAVDSHVGKHIFDQVIGPNGVLAGKTRLFVTNAIQWLPFVDNILVLSQGTVSEHGTYEQLMSRNGPFAQFLKQYITQEAEENEADEETGEIGEHEEPEVARLKEEVLSRVERLTSEDEDAISRRNSPTNTARSSSRRGGRRLSRRMSSRQQDVEQIKEEAKRKEREKLIQEERSATGNVKYQVFLAYFKAMNLRMTVSFFLFFILYQTASVFANVWLSIWTEDPYLNNASIPSNTSEYAALQNLYLGGYGAIGAAQAVFVLIYALLAAVAFVISSRKLHAKMLSNILRAPMSFFDTTPVGRIVNRFSRDIETIDNLLPQMFRSWISTFFNVMSTIVVISFSTPAFMSVIVPLGVLYVFVQRFFISTSRQLKRIESTT
;
A
#
# COMPACT_ATOMS: atom_id res chain seq x y z
N GLY A 1 -30.24 15.78 -11.50
CA GLY A 1 -30.42 15.43 -12.88
C GLY A 1 -29.54 16.24 -13.84
N ALA A 2 -28.20 16.10 -13.78
CA ALA A 2 -27.34 16.69 -14.81
C ALA A 2 -26.88 15.55 -15.74
N THR A 3 -27.53 15.42 -16.88
CA THR A 3 -27.11 14.59 -18.02
C THR A 3 -25.98 15.27 -18.79
N GLY A 4 -24.88 15.58 -18.13
CA GLY A 4 -23.64 15.95 -18.78
C GLY A 4 -22.75 14.72 -18.97
N PRO A 5 -21.90 14.68 -20.03
CA PRO A 5 -20.95 13.58 -20.18
C PRO A 5 -20.08 13.47 -18.91
N THR A 6 -19.95 12.26 -18.35
CA THR A 6 -19.12 12.01 -17.18
C THR A 6 -17.72 12.59 -17.40
N PRO A 7 -17.22 13.50 -16.55
CA PRO A 7 -15.94 14.13 -16.77
C PRO A 7 -14.85 13.07 -16.77
N SER A 8 -14.14 12.94 -17.88
CA SER A 8 -13.04 11.98 -18.01
C SER A 8 -11.87 12.40 -17.13
N LEU A 9 -11.43 11.52 -16.23
CA LEU A 9 -10.22 11.71 -15.41
C LEU A 9 -9.01 12.03 -16.30
N PHE A 10 -8.88 11.37 -17.42
CA PHE A 10 -7.82 11.62 -18.39
C PHE A 10 -7.82 13.07 -18.89
N THR A 11 -8.99 13.61 -19.27
CA THR A 11 -9.12 14.99 -19.71
C THR A 11 -8.74 15.98 -18.61
N ALA A 12 -9.09 15.69 -17.36
CA ALA A 12 -8.70 16.53 -16.22
C ALA A 12 -7.19 16.54 -16.02
N ILE A 13 -6.52 15.38 -16.08
CA ILE A 13 -5.07 15.26 -15.97
C ILE A 13 -4.37 16.04 -17.10
N VAL A 14 -4.84 15.90 -18.35
CA VAL A 14 -4.28 16.62 -19.50
C VAL A 14 -4.45 18.15 -19.37
N LYS A 15 -5.59 18.62 -18.90
CA LYS A 15 -5.80 20.07 -18.68
C LYS A 15 -4.87 20.65 -17.61
N ILE A 16 -4.61 19.92 -16.54
CA ILE A 16 -3.81 20.41 -15.41
C ILE A 16 -2.31 20.30 -15.70
N PHE A 17 -1.87 19.18 -16.25
CA PHE A 17 -0.44 18.85 -16.39
C PHE A 17 0.07 18.94 -17.83
N GLY A 18 -0.80 19.13 -18.83
CA GLY A 18 -0.43 19.08 -20.24
C GLY A 18 0.68 20.03 -20.64
N ALA A 19 0.66 21.26 -20.16
CA ALA A 19 1.72 22.25 -20.44
C ALA A 19 3.10 21.80 -19.93
N ARG A 20 3.14 21.16 -18.75
CA ARG A 20 4.40 20.60 -18.18
C ARG A 20 4.89 19.41 -18.99
N PHE A 21 4.00 18.54 -19.44
CA PHE A 21 4.36 17.45 -20.32
C PHE A 21 4.89 17.95 -21.67
N LEU A 22 4.25 18.96 -22.27
CA LEU A 22 4.74 19.57 -23.51
C LEU A 22 6.15 20.16 -23.34
N LEU A 23 6.43 20.84 -22.24
CA LEU A 23 7.78 21.32 -21.93
C LEU A 23 8.79 20.18 -21.78
N SER A 24 8.44 19.12 -21.03
CA SER A 24 9.28 17.93 -20.90
C SER A 24 9.57 17.29 -22.25
N TRP A 25 8.55 17.16 -23.10
CA TRP A 25 8.65 16.58 -24.44
C TRP A 25 9.49 17.46 -25.40
N SER A 26 9.37 18.78 -25.31
CA SER A 26 10.24 19.70 -26.06
C SER A 26 11.71 19.50 -25.70
N CYS A 27 12.03 19.40 -24.40
CA CYS A 27 13.38 19.09 -23.94
C CYS A 27 13.85 17.73 -24.49
N LYS A 28 12.96 16.74 -24.57
CA LYS A 28 13.28 15.40 -25.10
C LYS A 28 13.59 15.43 -26.60
N ILE A 29 12.82 16.18 -27.38
CA ILE A 29 13.06 16.35 -28.82
C ILE A 29 14.42 16.95 -29.06
N VAL A 30 14.78 18.02 -28.33
CA VAL A 30 16.11 18.63 -28.45
C VAL A 30 17.21 17.63 -28.09
N TYR A 31 17.05 16.90 -26.99
CA TYR A 31 17.96 15.83 -26.60
C TYR A 31 18.12 14.78 -27.71
N ASP A 32 17.03 14.32 -28.32
CA ASP A 32 17.06 13.29 -29.36
C ASP A 32 17.88 13.75 -30.57
N PHE A 33 17.69 14.99 -31.04
CA PHE A 33 18.48 15.51 -32.15
C PHE A 33 19.96 15.69 -31.80
N VAL A 34 20.27 16.25 -30.63
CA VAL A 34 21.66 16.45 -30.19
C VAL A 34 22.37 15.11 -29.98
N GLN A 35 21.69 14.08 -29.50
CA GLN A 35 22.24 12.75 -29.33
C GLN A 35 22.76 12.14 -30.65
N PHE A 36 22.08 12.41 -31.77
CA PHE A 36 22.50 11.93 -33.09
C PHE A 36 23.64 12.74 -33.74
N ILE A 37 23.95 13.92 -33.22
CA ILE A 37 25.14 14.69 -33.63
C ILE A 37 26.42 14.00 -33.18
N ASN A 38 26.43 13.32 -32.03
CA ASN A 38 27.61 12.70 -31.43
C ASN A 38 28.24 11.61 -32.32
N PRO A 39 27.49 10.64 -32.93
CA PRO A 39 28.08 9.70 -33.89
C PRO A 39 28.73 10.37 -35.11
N SER A 40 28.11 11.44 -35.62
CA SER A 40 28.67 12.18 -36.76
C SER A 40 29.94 12.95 -36.37
N LEU A 41 29.97 13.58 -35.21
CA LEU A 41 31.18 14.23 -34.67
C LEU A 41 32.29 13.21 -34.39
N LEU A 42 31.95 12.00 -33.92
CA LEU A 42 32.90 10.91 -33.71
C LEU A 42 33.57 10.53 -35.06
N LYS A 43 32.77 10.43 -36.13
CA LYS A 43 33.31 10.19 -37.47
C LYS A 43 34.31 11.25 -37.88
N PHE A 44 33.98 12.53 -37.72
CA PHE A 44 34.89 13.63 -38.09
C PHE A 44 36.17 13.63 -37.24
N VAL A 45 36.08 13.27 -35.96
CA VAL A 45 37.28 13.13 -35.10
C VAL A 45 38.16 11.96 -35.58
N ILE A 46 37.58 10.82 -35.95
CA ILE A 46 38.34 9.68 -36.47
C ILE A 46 39.01 10.04 -37.78
N GLU A 47 38.29 10.62 -38.75
CA GLU A 47 38.82 11.10 -40.02
C GLU A 47 39.96 12.11 -39.85
N TYR A 48 39.84 13.02 -38.86
CA TYR A 48 40.90 13.95 -38.49
C TYR A 48 42.16 13.24 -37.97
N VAL A 49 42.03 12.17 -37.22
CA VAL A 49 43.18 11.41 -36.70
C VAL A 49 43.87 10.58 -37.82
N GLU A 50 43.04 10.05 -38.74
CA GLU A 50 43.56 9.26 -39.88
C GLU A 50 44.23 10.12 -40.95
N ASP A 51 43.71 11.31 -41.23
CA ASP A 51 44.21 12.22 -42.28
C ASP A 51 45.05 13.37 -41.69
N THR A 52 46.37 13.21 -41.76
CA THR A 52 47.33 14.19 -41.30
C THR A 52 47.36 15.51 -42.12
N SER A 53 46.66 15.58 -43.27
CA SER A 53 46.55 16.81 -44.08
C SER A 53 45.56 17.82 -43.53
N ILE A 54 44.67 17.39 -42.60
CA ILE A 54 43.65 18.25 -41.99
C ILE A 54 44.28 19.23 -41.02
N PRO A 55 43.96 20.57 -41.10
CA PRO A 55 44.51 21.56 -40.19
C PRO A 55 44.19 21.30 -38.73
N VAL A 56 45.19 21.44 -37.83
CA VAL A 56 45.08 21.14 -36.39
C VAL A 56 43.92 21.84 -35.70
N TRP A 57 43.59 23.07 -36.12
CA TRP A 57 42.47 23.84 -35.52
C TRP A 57 41.13 23.15 -35.72
N LYS A 58 40.91 22.40 -36.81
CA LYS A 58 39.66 21.63 -37.02
C LYS A 58 39.48 20.53 -35.99
N GLY A 59 40.58 19.83 -35.62
CA GLY A 59 40.54 18.82 -34.56
C GLY A 59 40.10 19.40 -33.21
N TYR A 60 40.62 20.59 -32.86
CA TYR A 60 40.15 21.28 -31.64
C TYR A 60 38.69 21.67 -31.71
N ILE A 61 38.17 22.11 -32.87
CA ILE A 61 36.75 22.45 -33.06
C ILE A 61 35.90 21.18 -32.90
N TYR A 62 36.27 20.05 -33.54
CA TYR A 62 35.52 18.82 -33.40
C TYR A 62 35.48 18.29 -31.97
N ALA A 63 36.58 18.35 -31.23
CA ALA A 63 36.65 17.99 -29.83
C ALA A 63 35.78 18.90 -28.96
N ALA A 64 35.85 20.23 -29.19
CA ALA A 64 35.03 21.22 -28.47
C ALA A 64 33.54 21.04 -28.78
N ALA A 65 33.18 20.77 -30.04
CA ALA A 65 31.81 20.51 -30.45
C ALA A 65 31.27 19.22 -29.82
N PHE A 66 32.07 18.15 -29.76
CA PHE A 66 31.71 16.89 -29.11
C PHE A 66 31.49 17.08 -27.60
N PHE A 67 32.35 17.82 -26.93
CA PHE A 67 32.19 18.18 -25.52
C PHE A 67 30.95 19.05 -25.28
N GLY A 68 30.76 20.10 -26.10
CA GLY A 68 29.60 20.99 -26.01
C GLY A 68 28.28 20.26 -26.26
N SER A 69 28.19 19.39 -27.28
CA SER A 69 27.00 18.58 -27.55
C SER A 69 26.69 17.63 -26.41
N SER A 70 27.68 17.05 -25.77
CA SER A 70 27.51 16.18 -24.60
C SER A 70 26.94 16.94 -23.40
N ILE A 71 27.40 18.18 -23.14
CA ILE A 71 26.86 19.04 -22.08
C ILE A 71 25.40 19.40 -22.35
N VAL A 72 25.09 19.85 -23.57
CA VAL A 72 23.74 20.24 -23.99
C VAL A 72 22.80 19.03 -23.89
N SER A 73 23.21 17.88 -24.41
CA SER A 73 22.49 16.61 -24.32
C SER A 73 22.17 16.26 -22.87
N SER A 74 23.19 16.30 -21.99
CA SER A 74 23.01 16.01 -20.56
C SER A 74 22.03 16.97 -19.89
N PHE A 75 22.15 18.28 -20.18
CA PHE A 75 21.26 19.30 -19.61
C PHE A 75 19.79 19.03 -19.98
N PHE A 76 19.49 18.86 -21.28
CA PHE A 76 18.12 18.62 -21.73
C PHE A 76 17.55 17.28 -21.26
N PHE A 77 18.37 16.25 -21.19
CA PHE A 77 17.97 14.94 -20.63
C PHE A 77 17.57 15.06 -19.17
N HIS A 78 18.36 15.72 -18.33
CA HIS A 78 18.06 15.88 -16.93
C HIS A 78 16.83 16.77 -16.69
N GLN A 79 16.65 17.84 -17.46
CA GLN A 79 15.45 18.69 -17.39
C GLN A 79 14.19 17.94 -17.78
N MET A 80 14.22 17.22 -18.89
CA MET A 80 13.13 16.36 -19.32
C MET A 80 12.73 15.36 -18.23
N PHE A 81 13.72 14.66 -17.69
CA PHE A 81 13.48 13.63 -16.67
C PHE A 81 12.94 14.24 -15.37
N HIS A 82 13.51 15.36 -14.92
CA HIS A 82 13.04 16.07 -13.72
C HIS A 82 11.59 16.53 -13.84
N ILE A 83 11.25 17.22 -14.93
CA ILE A 83 9.89 17.72 -15.14
C ILE A 83 8.90 16.56 -15.30
N GLY A 84 9.27 15.52 -16.04
CA GLY A 84 8.43 14.35 -16.27
C GLY A 84 8.13 13.59 -14.97
N MET A 85 9.16 13.26 -14.19
CA MET A 85 9.01 12.51 -12.94
C MET A 85 8.29 13.32 -11.84
N THR A 86 8.59 14.63 -11.75
CA THR A 86 7.88 15.51 -10.80
C THR A 86 6.40 15.61 -11.13
N SER A 87 6.05 15.75 -12.41
CA SER A 87 4.66 15.77 -12.86
C SER A 87 3.95 14.46 -12.61
N ALA A 88 4.61 13.33 -12.84
CA ALA A 88 4.08 12.00 -12.55
C ALA A 88 3.79 11.79 -11.05
N MET A 89 4.70 12.25 -10.19
CA MET A 89 4.51 12.20 -8.72
C MET A 89 3.33 13.10 -8.28
N GLN A 90 3.19 14.28 -8.86
CA GLN A 90 2.08 15.18 -8.56
C GLN A 90 0.73 14.60 -9.00
N ILE A 91 0.66 13.93 -10.16
CA ILE A 91 -0.54 13.23 -10.63
C ILE A 91 -0.95 12.16 -9.59
N LYS A 92 0.00 11.34 -9.13
CA LYS A 92 -0.28 10.34 -8.09
C LYS A 92 -0.84 10.99 -6.82
N ALA A 93 -0.21 12.06 -6.34
CA ALA A 93 -0.66 12.75 -5.12
C ALA A 93 -2.07 13.33 -5.25
N VAL A 94 -2.37 13.97 -6.39
CA VAL A 94 -3.71 14.53 -6.67
C VAL A 94 -4.77 13.43 -6.77
N VAL A 95 -4.46 12.31 -7.43
CA VAL A 95 -5.37 11.18 -7.57
C VAL A 95 -5.65 10.54 -6.22
N ILE A 96 -4.63 10.31 -5.39
CA ILE A 96 -4.79 9.79 -4.02
C ILE A 96 -5.69 10.71 -3.19
N ALA A 97 -5.43 12.03 -3.21
CA ALA A 97 -6.24 13.01 -2.48
C ALA A 97 -7.70 13.02 -2.97
N ALA A 98 -7.93 12.91 -4.29
CA ALA A 98 -9.27 12.85 -4.86
C ALA A 98 -10.01 11.57 -4.42
N ILE A 99 -9.34 10.40 -4.47
CA ILE A 99 -9.91 9.12 -4.01
C ILE A 99 -10.25 9.19 -2.52
N TYR A 100 -9.33 9.70 -1.70
CA TYR A 100 -9.54 9.84 -0.26
C TYR A 100 -10.75 10.75 0.04
N ARG A 101 -10.80 11.93 -0.57
CA ARG A 101 -11.94 12.85 -0.42
C ARG A 101 -13.26 12.21 -0.85
N LYS A 102 -13.25 11.49 -1.98
CA LYS A 102 -14.45 10.81 -2.48
C LYS A 102 -14.90 9.70 -1.54
N ALA A 103 -13.97 8.94 -0.97
CA ALA A 103 -14.29 7.88 0.00
C ALA A 103 -15.03 8.39 1.23
N LEU A 104 -14.74 9.62 1.68
CA LEU A 104 -15.44 10.26 2.79
C LEU A 104 -16.86 10.75 2.43
N LEU A 105 -17.12 10.99 1.14
CA LEU A 105 -18.40 11.55 0.65
C LEU A 105 -19.34 10.47 0.09
N LEU A 106 -18.91 9.22 -0.04
CA LEU A 106 -19.75 8.14 -0.57
C LEU A 106 -20.94 7.85 0.34
N ASN A 107 -22.12 7.69 -0.29
CA ASN A 107 -23.31 7.20 0.40
C ASN A 107 -23.27 5.68 0.62
N ALA A 108 -24.28 5.12 1.27
CA ALA A 108 -24.36 3.68 1.58
C ALA A 108 -24.37 2.83 0.31
N ALA A 109 -25.06 3.26 -0.77
CA ALA A 109 -25.07 2.56 -2.05
C ALA A 109 -23.69 2.53 -2.71
N GLY A 110 -22.97 3.65 -2.70
CA GLY A 110 -21.59 3.72 -3.19
C GLY A 110 -20.60 2.88 -2.36
N LYS A 111 -20.82 2.74 -1.06
CA LYS A 111 -20.01 1.89 -0.17
C LYS A 111 -20.22 0.40 -0.38
N LYS A 112 -21.43 -0.04 -0.79
CA LYS A 112 -21.74 -1.45 -1.05
C LYS A 112 -20.91 -2.04 -2.19
N ASP A 113 -20.74 -1.26 -3.25
CA ASP A 113 -19.97 -1.66 -4.43
C ASP A 113 -18.46 -1.56 -4.23
N THR A 114 -17.99 -0.97 -3.11
CA THR A 114 -16.58 -0.67 -2.92
C THR A 114 -16.11 -1.04 -1.52
N THR A 115 -15.34 -2.10 -1.41
CA THR A 115 -14.73 -2.48 -0.12
C THR A 115 -13.60 -1.54 0.27
N VAL A 116 -13.28 -1.44 1.57
CA VAL A 116 -12.12 -0.67 2.07
C VAL A 116 -10.83 -1.13 1.41
N GLY A 117 -10.67 -2.45 1.20
CA GLY A 117 -9.51 -3.01 0.49
C GLY A 117 -9.41 -2.54 -0.96
N GLU A 118 -10.55 -2.35 -1.64
CA GLU A 118 -10.58 -1.82 -3.00
C GLU A 118 -10.16 -0.35 -3.05
N VAL A 119 -10.63 0.48 -2.11
CA VAL A 119 -10.20 1.90 -2.00
C VAL A 119 -8.70 1.98 -1.75
N VAL A 120 -8.16 1.15 -0.86
CA VAL A 120 -6.71 1.06 -0.60
C VAL A 120 -5.95 0.65 -1.86
N ASN A 121 -6.46 -0.30 -2.64
CA ASN A 121 -5.86 -0.71 -3.92
C ASN A 121 -5.89 0.41 -4.97
N LEU A 122 -6.98 1.18 -5.06
CA LEU A 122 -7.05 2.35 -5.94
C LEU A 122 -5.98 3.40 -5.58
N MET A 123 -5.78 3.66 -4.27
CA MET A 123 -4.80 4.62 -3.79
C MET A 123 -3.34 4.13 -3.92
N SER A 124 -3.07 2.86 -3.66
CA SER A 124 -1.71 2.31 -3.60
C SER A 124 -1.24 1.76 -4.96
N VAL A 125 -2.06 0.97 -5.63
CA VAL A 125 -1.67 0.24 -6.86
C VAL A 125 -2.06 1.02 -8.11
N ASP A 126 -3.34 1.44 -8.23
CA ASP A 126 -3.81 2.08 -9.45
C ASP A 126 -3.25 3.49 -9.63
N ALA A 127 -3.12 4.28 -8.55
CA ALA A 127 -2.45 5.57 -8.59
C ALA A 127 -0.94 5.44 -8.91
N GLN A 128 -0.28 4.38 -8.47
CA GLN A 128 1.12 4.08 -8.84
C GLN A 128 1.27 3.78 -10.32
N ARG A 129 0.36 3.00 -10.92
CA ARG A 129 0.38 2.71 -12.37
C ARG A 129 0.25 3.98 -13.22
N LEU A 130 -0.52 4.97 -12.76
CA LEU A 130 -0.60 6.27 -13.44
C LEU A 130 0.75 7.00 -13.36
N GLN A 131 1.40 6.99 -12.22
CA GLN A 131 2.73 7.58 -12.07
C GLN A 131 3.75 6.90 -12.99
N ASP A 132 3.75 5.57 -13.04
CA ASP A 132 4.71 4.80 -13.85
C ASP A 132 4.58 5.13 -15.34
N VAL A 133 3.36 5.22 -15.87
CA VAL A 133 3.13 5.61 -17.26
C VAL A 133 3.49 7.07 -17.51
N ALA A 134 3.05 7.97 -16.64
CA ALA A 134 3.26 9.40 -16.83
C ALA A 134 4.75 9.75 -16.88
N GLY A 135 5.60 9.06 -16.11
CA GLY A 135 7.04 9.25 -16.09
C GLY A 135 7.75 8.88 -17.39
N TYR A 136 7.22 7.95 -18.18
CA TYR A 136 7.82 7.42 -19.41
C TYR A 136 7.00 7.69 -20.67
N LEU A 137 5.90 8.45 -20.58
CA LEU A 137 4.98 8.69 -21.71
C LEU A 137 5.67 9.34 -22.92
N TRP A 138 6.71 10.15 -22.71
CA TRP A 138 7.52 10.78 -23.75
C TRP A 138 8.14 9.75 -24.73
N MET A 139 8.34 8.50 -24.30
CA MET A 139 8.94 7.46 -25.14
C MET A 139 8.03 7.04 -26.29
N MET A 140 6.69 7.25 -26.18
CA MET A 140 5.75 6.89 -27.25
C MET A 140 6.01 7.60 -28.57
N PHE A 141 6.44 8.86 -28.52
CA PHE A 141 6.79 9.60 -29.73
C PHE A 141 8.30 9.66 -29.99
N SER A 142 9.13 9.64 -28.91
CA SER A 142 10.58 9.69 -29.03
C SER A 142 11.16 8.39 -29.64
N ALA A 143 10.61 7.20 -29.28
CA ALA A 143 11.13 5.96 -29.82
C ALA A 143 10.96 5.84 -31.34
N PRO A 144 9.79 6.08 -31.96
CA PRO A 144 9.67 6.10 -33.40
C PRO A 144 10.59 7.13 -34.08
N LEU A 145 10.72 8.32 -33.48
CA LEU A 145 11.61 9.38 -34.00
C LEU A 145 13.07 8.92 -33.98
N GLN A 146 13.56 8.40 -32.85
CA GLN A 146 14.94 7.89 -32.73
C GLN A 146 15.19 6.75 -33.71
N ILE A 147 14.25 5.79 -33.83
CA ILE A 147 14.39 4.67 -34.78
C ILE A 147 14.49 5.18 -36.21
N THR A 148 13.65 6.11 -36.63
CA THR A 148 13.67 6.67 -37.97
C THR A 148 14.98 7.40 -38.26
N ILE A 149 15.44 8.28 -37.37
CA ILE A 149 16.70 9.01 -37.54
C ILE A 149 17.89 8.03 -37.59
N ALA A 150 17.93 7.04 -36.68
CA ALA A 150 19.00 6.07 -36.63
C ALA A 150 19.08 5.23 -37.94
N ILE A 151 17.94 4.80 -38.47
CA ILE A 151 17.90 4.03 -39.75
C ILE A 151 18.37 4.90 -40.90
N VAL A 152 17.95 6.15 -40.99
CA VAL A 152 18.40 7.08 -42.06
C VAL A 152 19.90 7.29 -42.02
N LEU A 153 20.45 7.57 -40.82
CA LEU A 153 21.90 7.75 -40.68
C LEU A 153 22.72 6.46 -40.95
N LEU A 154 22.22 5.30 -40.47
CA LEU A 154 22.82 4.01 -40.78
C LEU A 154 22.78 3.71 -42.26
N TRP A 155 21.70 4.07 -42.96
CA TRP A 155 21.60 3.89 -44.41
C TRP A 155 22.64 4.73 -45.18
N GLN A 156 22.93 5.95 -44.71
CA GLN A 156 23.96 6.80 -45.30
C GLN A 156 25.38 6.21 -45.13
N GLU A 157 25.65 5.51 -44.03
CA GLU A 157 26.97 4.94 -43.73
C GLU A 157 27.20 3.56 -44.36
N LEU A 158 26.19 2.66 -44.30
CA LEU A 158 26.29 1.25 -44.66
C LEU A 158 25.38 0.85 -45.85
N GLY A 159 24.66 1.80 -46.44
CA GLY A 159 23.75 1.52 -47.55
C GLY A 159 22.69 0.47 -47.24
N ALA A 160 22.32 -0.34 -48.25
CA ALA A 160 21.30 -1.39 -48.13
C ALA A 160 21.65 -2.52 -47.12
N SER A 161 22.90 -2.65 -46.69
CA SER A 161 23.34 -3.68 -45.74
C SER A 161 22.73 -3.49 -44.34
N VAL A 162 22.24 -2.27 -44.03
CA VAL A 162 21.49 -1.98 -42.81
C VAL A 162 20.21 -2.81 -42.70
N LEU A 163 19.62 -3.19 -43.85
CA LEU A 163 18.42 -4.05 -43.87
C LEU A 163 18.65 -5.42 -43.24
N ALA A 164 19.87 -5.96 -43.31
CA ALA A 164 20.21 -7.21 -42.63
C ALA A 164 20.13 -7.09 -41.11
N GLY A 165 20.72 -6.03 -40.56
CA GLY A 165 20.60 -5.73 -39.10
C GLY A 165 19.17 -5.41 -38.67
N LEU A 166 18.47 -4.66 -39.50
CA LEU A 166 17.05 -4.36 -39.27
C LEU A 166 16.17 -5.63 -39.31
N ALA A 167 16.43 -6.53 -40.28
CA ALA A 167 15.75 -7.83 -40.39
C ALA A 167 15.96 -8.67 -39.12
N VAL A 168 17.19 -8.74 -38.62
CA VAL A 168 17.48 -9.39 -37.32
C VAL A 168 16.72 -8.75 -36.18
N MET A 169 16.67 -7.40 -36.08
CA MET A 169 15.92 -6.69 -35.06
C MET A 169 14.41 -6.97 -35.14
N VAL A 170 13.87 -6.94 -36.36
CA VAL A 170 12.43 -7.25 -36.59
C VAL A 170 12.11 -8.69 -36.25
N LEU A 171 13.00 -9.66 -36.57
CA LEU A 171 12.88 -11.07 -36.21
C LEU A 171 12.89 -11.25 -34.67
N LEU A 172 13.64 -10.43 -33.96
CA LEU A 172 13.71 -10.47 -32.49
C LEU A 172 12.43 -9.93 -31.82
N ILE A 173 11.61 -9.10 -32.48
CA ILE A 173 10.36 -8.58 -31.91
C ILE A 173 9.39 -9.71 -31.53
N PRO A 174 9.00 -10.65 -32.41
CA PRO A 174 8.12 -11.75 -32.01
C PRO A 174 8.74 -12.67 -30.97
N VAL A 175 10.05 -12.91 -31.00
CA VAL A 175 10.78 -13.71 -30.01
C VAL A 175 10.66 -13.06 -28.63
N ASN A 176 10.95 -11.75 -28.54
CA ASN A 176 10.81 -10.99 -27.30
C ASN A 176 9.34 -10.88 -26.85
N GLY A 177 8.40 -10.77 -27.79
CA GLY A 177 6.97 -10.81 -27.52
C GLY A 177 6.52 -12.14 -26.88
N ALA A 178 7.01 -13.26 -27.41
CA ALA A 178 6.77 -14.59 -26.85
C ALA A 178 7.38 -14.74 -25.45
N LEU A 179 8.63 -14.29 -25.26
CA LEU A 179 9.29 -14.27 -23.94
C LEU A 179 8.53 -13.41 -22.94
N ALA A 180 8.11 -12.20 -23.31
CA ALA A 180 7.33 -11.31 -22.46
C ALA A 180 5.97 -11.91 -22.08
N SER A 181 5.29 -12.57 -23.03
CA SER A 181 4.03 -13.28 -22.77
C SER A 181 4.22 -14.44 -21.79
N ALA A 182 5.27 -15.24 -21.96
CA ALA A 182 5.63 -16.31 -21.04
C ALA A 182 5.98 -15.76 -19.63
N GLN A 183 6.77 -14.69 -19.55
CA GLN A 183 7.08 -14.01 -18.29
C GLN A 183 5.83 -13.50 -17.59
N ARG A 184 4.88 -12.90 -18.33
CA ARG A 184 3.60 -12.43 -17.78
C ARG A 184 2.79 -13.56 -17.15
N LYS A 185 2.69 -14.72 -17.83
CA LYS A 185 1.99 -15.90 -17.28
C LYS A 185 2.65 -16.37 -15.97
N LEU A 186 3.96 -16.43 -15.94
CA LEU A 186 4.71 -16.82 -14.73
C LEU A 186 4.57 -15.77 -13.61
N GLN A 187 4.55 -14.49 -13.94
CA GLN A 187 4.35 -13.42 -12.96
C GLN A 187 2.96 -13.49 -12.30
N VAL A 188 1.91 -13.78 -13.08
CA VAL A 188 0.56 -14.00 -12.54
C VAL A 188 0.54 -15.21 -11.59
N ALA A 189 1.18 -16.32 -11.98
CA ALA A 189 1.30 -17.50 -11.13
C ALA A 189 2.12 -17.23 -9.87
N GLN A 190 3.18 -16.43 -9.97
CA GLN A 190 3.99 -16.01 -8.82
C GLN A 190 3.18 -15.15 -7.84
N MET A 191 2.38 -14.18 -8.33
CA MET A 191 1.51 -13.38 -7.49
C MET A 191 0.50 -14.24 -6.76
N LYS A 192 -0.14 -15.19 -7.44
CA LYS A 192 -1.09 -16.11 -6.80
C LYS A 192 -0.43 -16.91 -5.66
N ASN A 193 0.74 -17.51 -5.92
CA ASN A 193 1.46 -18.27 -4.89
C ASN A 193 1.89 -17.36 -3.72
N LYS A 194 2.27 -16.11 -3.99
CA LYS A 194 2.59 -15.12 -2.98
C LYS A 194 1.35 -14.80 -2.12
N ASP A 195 0.20 -14.57 -2.75
CA ASP A 195 -1.05 -14.25 -2.05
C ASP A 195 -1.48 -15.43 -1.15
N ASP A 196 -1.41 -16.67 -1.66
CA ASP A 196 -1.68 -17.89 -0.87
C ASP A 196 -0.76 -17.98 0.36
N ARG A 197 0.55 -17.67 0.18
CA ARG A 197 1.52 -17.67 1.28
C ARG A 197 1.22 -16.57 2.31
N ILE A 198 0.92 -15.37 1.87
CA ILE A 198 0.61 -14.24 2.76
C ILE A 198 -0.69 -14.49 3.53
N LYS A 199 -1.70 -15.05 2.85
CA LYS A 199 -2.96 -15.44 3.50
C LYS A 199 -2.72 -16.44 4.61
N LEU A 200 -2.01 -17.54 4.33
CA LEU A 200 -1.67 -18.53 5.35
C LEU A 200 -0.84 -17.93 6.50
N LEU A 201 0.15 -17.09 6.20
CA LEU A 201 0.95 -16.42 7.23
C LEU A 201 0.09 -15.49 8.11
N ASN A 202 -0.87 -14.79 7.52
CA ASN A 202 -1.77 -13.94 8.28
C ASN A 202 -2.68 -14.77 9.21
N GLU A 203 -3.20 -15.90 8.75
CA GLU A 203 -3.95 -16.85 9.58
C GLU A 203 -3.09 -17.40 10.73
N VAL A 204 -1.87 -17.83 10.43
CA VAL A 204 -0.90 -18.36 11.41
C VAL A 204 -0.57 -17.33 12.49
N PHE A 205 -0.25 -16.08 12.10
CA PHE A 205 0.12 -15.06 13.08
C PHE A 205 -1.09 -14.47 13.82
N SER A 206 -2.27 -14.46 13.23
CA SER A 206 -3.50 -14.08 13.94
C SER A 206 -3.89 -15.10 15.00
N GLY A 207 -3.66 -16.39 14.73
CA GLY A 207 -3.91 -17.50 15.65
C GLY A 207 -2.66 -17.97 16.43
N ILE A 208 -1.59 -17.16 16.50
CA ILE A 208 -0.26 -17.63 16.99
C ILE A 208 -0.30 -18.15 18.43
N LYS A 209 -1.15 -17.60 19.29
CA LYS A 209 -1.31 -18.05 20.67
C LYS A 209 -1.78 -19.51 20.73
N VAL A 210 -2.81 -19.84 19.97
CA VAL A 210 -3.35 -21.20 19.86
C VAL A 210 -2.30 -22.14 19.27
N LEU A 211 -1.65 -21.70 18.18
CA LEU A 211 -0.63 -22.49 17.50
C LEU A 211 0.54 -22.86 18.43
N LYS A 212 0.99 -21.92 19.28
CA LYS A 212 2.06 -22.17 20.27
C LYS A 212 1.62 -23.08 21.41
N LEU A 213 0.37 -22.94 21.89
CA LEU A 213 -0.16 -23.78 22.94
C LEU A 213 -0.26 -25.27 22.50
N TYR A 214 -0.59 -25.52 21.22
CA TYR A 214 -0.65 -26.85 20.64
C TYR A 214 0.69 -27.33 20.04
N ALA A 215 1.76 -26.52 20.11
CA ALA A 215 3.08 -26.81 19.54
C ALA A 215 3.03 -27.18 18.03
N TRP A 216 2.18 -26.51 17.25
CA TRP A 216 1.99 -26.76 15.81
C TRP A 216 2.93 -25.96 14.90
N GLU A 217 3.93 -25.27 15.46
CA GLU A 217 4.85 -24.40 14.71
C GLU A 217 5.53 -25.12 13.55
N LEU A 218 6.02 -26.35 13.77
CA LEU A 218 6.71 -27.12 12.74
C LEU A 218 5.78 -27.57 11.60
N SER A 219 4.51 -27.84 11.91
CA SER A 219 3.52 -28.25 10.92
C SER A 219 3.19 -27.09 9.97
N PHE A 220 2.90 -25.91 10.52
CA PHE A 220 2.62 -24.72 9.73
C PHE A 220 3.86 -24.18 9.02
N GLN A 221 5.05 -24.28 9.64
CA GLN A 221 6.30 -23.97 8.94
C GLN A 221 6.44 -24.76 7.66
N ARG A 222 6.20 -26.06 7.68
CA ARG A 222 6.26 -26.94 6.49
C ARG A 222 5.24 -26.54 5.44
N GLN A 223 4.02 -26.19 5.83
CA GLN A 223 2.98 -25.74 4.89
C GLN A 223 3.37 -24.43 4.19
N VAL A 224 3.88 -23.44 4.94
CA VAL A 224 4.38 -22.18 4.37
C VAL A 224 5.57 -22.43 3.44
N GLU A 225 6.51 -23.31 3.82
CA GLU A 225 7.66 -23.67 3.01
C GLU A 225 7.26 -24.40 1.73
N GLN A 226 6.21 -25.22 1.74
CA GLN A 226 5.68 -25.87 0.52
C GLN A 226 5.10 -24.84 -0.48
N ILE A 227 4.36 -23.84 -0.01
CA ILE A 227 3.86 -22.77 -0.87
C ILE A 227 5.04 -21.95 -1.39
N ARG A 228 6.00 -21.64 -0.52
CA ARG A 228 7.21 -20.90 -0.89
C ARG A 228 8.04 -21.64 -1.94
N GLU A 229 8.14 -22.95 -1.87
CA GLU A 229 8.86 -23.74 -2.88
C GLU A 229 8.20 -23.63 -4.27
N ARG A 230 6.87 -23.68 -4.35
CA ARG A 230 6.13 -23.42 -5.60
C ARG A 230 6.39 -22.02 -6.14
N GLU A 231 6.43 -21.01 -5.28
CA GLU A 231 6.77 -19.63 -5.62
C GLU A 231 8.19 -19.52 -6.17
N LEU A 232 9.18 -20.17 -5.53
CA LEU A 232 10.59 -20.19 -5.94
C LEU A 232 10.82 -20.91 -7.27
N ILE A 233 10.09 -22.00 -7.56
CA ILE A 233 10.14 -22.68 -8.86
C ILE A 233 9.67 -21.73 -9.96
N THR A 234 8.59 -20.99 -9.72
CA THR A 234 8.05 -20.00 -10.67
C THR A 234 9.05 -18.85 -10.87
N LEU A 235 9.63 -18.34 -9.79
CA LEU A 235 10.66 -17.30 -9.81
C LEU A 235 11.91 -17.76 -10.61
N LYS A 236 12.35 -19.01 -10.42
CA LYS A 236 13.46 -19.61 -11.16
C LYS A 236 13.19 -19.67 -12.65
N LYS A 237 11.97 -20.08 -13.05
CA LYS A 237 11.57 -20.09 -14.48
C LYS A 237 11.57 -18.68 -15.07
N THR A 238 11.05 -17.69 -14.32
CA THR A 238 11.08 -16.28 -14.74
C THR A 238 12.51 -15.77 -14.91
N ALA A 239 13.41 -16.12 -13.98
CA ALA A 239 14.81 -15.73 -14.06
C ALA A 239 15.55 -16.38 -15.26
N TYR A 240 15.22 -17.63 -15.62
CA TYR A 240 15.76 -18.27 -16.83
C TYR A 240 15.26 -17.60 -18.12
N LEU A 241 13.97 -17.25 -18.19
CA LEU A 241 13.46 -16.50 -19.33
C LEU A 241 14.11 -15.12 -19.46
N SER A 242 14.37 -14.46 -18.32
CA SER A 242 15.11 -13.19 -18.31
C SER A 242 16.56 -13.35 -18.80
N ALA A 243 17.22 -14.45 -18.45
CA ALA A 243 18.58 -14.76 -18.93
C ALA A 243 18.61 -14.98 -20.45
N ILE A 244 17.64 -15.73 -21.00
CA ILE A 244 17.47 -15.90 -22.44
C ILE A 244 17.20 -14.56 -23.14
N GLY A 245 16.35 -13.71 -22.56
CA GLY A 245 16.10 -12.36 -23.07
C GLY A 245 17.40 -11.52 -23.14
N THR A 246 18.22 -11.56 -22.09
CA THR A 246 19.52 -10.86 -22.07
C THR A 246 20.45 -11.36 -23.17
N PHE A 247 20.53 -12.67 -23.37
CA PHE A 247 21.28 -13.29 -24.45
C PHE A 247 20.82 -12.79 -25.82
N THR A 248 19.53 -12.83 -26.10
CA THR A 248 18.93 -12.42 -27.37
C THR A 248 19.30 -10.97 -27.76
N TRP A 249 19.35 -10.06 -26.76
CA TRP A 249 19.70 -8.65 -26.96
C TRP A 249 21.20 -8.41 -27.21
N THR A 250 22.06 -9.32 -26.79
CA THR A 250 23.51 -9.07 -26.83
C THR A 250 24.15 -9.55 -28.14
N CYS A 251 23.55 -10.52 -28.83
CA CYS A 251 24.32 -11.40 -29.72
C CYS A 251 24.29 -11.14 -31.22
N ALA A 252 23.29 -10.43 -31.79
CA ALA A 252 23.09 -10.68 -33.24
C ALA A 252 23.18 -9.49 -34.20
N THR A 253 22.92 -8.27 -33.75
CA THR A 253 22.60 -7.16 -34.68
C THR A 253 23.82 -6.59 -35.42
N VAL A 254 24.89 -6.29 -34.71
CA VAL A 254 26.07 -5.63 -35.28
C VAL A 254 26.88 -6.56 -36.16
N PRO A 255 27.18 -7.79 -35.69
CA PRO A 255 27.91 -8.75 -36.54
C PRO A 255 27.18 -9.09 -37.86
N ALA A 256 25.87 -9.25 -37.80
CA ALA A 256 25.06 -9.54 -39.00
C ALA A 256 25.07 -8.40 -40.01
N THR A 257 25.04 -7.14 -39.56
CA THR A 257 25.10 -5.98 -40.46
C THR A 257 26.47 -5.84 -41.11
N PHE A 258 27.55 -5.99 -40.35
CA PHE A 258 28.92 -5.91 -40.89
C PHE A 258 29.20 -7.06 -41.84
N ALA A 259 28.77 -8.27 -41.53
CA ALA A 259 28.86 -9.40 -42.44
C ALA A 259 28.12 -9.11 -43.76
N ALA A 260 26.88 -8.64 -43.69
CA ALA A 260 26.10 -8.26 -44.87
C ALA A 260 26.76 -7.16 -45.68
N TYR A 261 27.35 -6.15 -45.01
CA TYR A 261 28.05 -5.04 -45.69
C TYR A 261 29.27 -5.55 -46.47
N ILE A 262 30.08 -6.37 -45.86
CA ILE A 262 31.31 -6.89 -46.46
C ILE A 262 31.01 -7.90 -47.58
N LEU A 263 30.03 -8.79 -47.36
CA LEU A 263 29.69 -9.86 -48.31
C LEU A 263 28.82 -9.35 -49.50
N SER A 264 28.24 -8.13 -49.40
CA SER A 264 27.39 -7.58 -50.48
C SER A 264 28.20 -7.08 -51.69
N SER A 265 29.43 -6.63 -51.51
CA SER A 265 30.32 -6.21 -52.58
C SER A 265 31.79 -6.30 -52.16
N SER A 266 32.66 -6.73 -53.06
CA SER A 266 34.10 -6.76 -52.84
C SER A 266 34.75 -5.37 -52.69
N GLU A 267 34.06 -4.31 -53.13
CA GLU A 267 34.53 -2.94 -53.00
C GLU A 267 34.18 -2.29 -51.63
N ASN A 268 33.39 -2.96 -50.81
CA ASN A 268 33.01 -2.47 -49.55
C ASN A 268 34.11 -2.63 -48.49
N VAL A 269 34.85 -1.56 -48.21
CA VAL A 269 35.86 -1.53 -47.15
C VAL A 269 35.25 -0.96 -45.85
N LEU A 270 35.42 -1.67 -44.76
CA LEU A 270 34.96 -1.23 -43.44
C LEU A 270 36.05 -0.34 -42.78
N THR A 271 35.95 0.99 -42.98
CA THR A 271 36.85 1.94 -42.32
C THR A 271 36.49 2.13 -40.85
N ALA A 272 37.46 2.59 -40.03
CA ALA A 272 37.20 2.86 -38.60
C ALA A 272 36.08 3.89 -38.41
N GLY A 273 36.04 4.95 -39.22
CA GLY A 273 34.97 5.95 -39.17
C GLY A 273 33.59 5.33 -39.39
N LYS A 274 33.40 4.48 -40.40
CA LYS A 274 32.11 3.79 -40.67
C LYS A 274 31.77 2.77 -39.57
N ALA A 275 32.73 1.98 -39.11
CA ALA A 275 32.52 0.93 -38.13
C ALA A 275 32.05 1.48 -36.78
N PHE A 276 32.77 2.47 -36.22
CA PHE A 276 32.46 3.02 -34.92
C PHE A 276 31.24 3.96 -34.93
N THR A 277 30.99 4.67 -36.04
CA THR A 277 29.76 5.45 -36.23
C THR A 277 28.55 4.52 -36.28
N ALA A 278 28.58 3.45 -37.05
CA ALA A 278 27.52 2.47 -37.12
C ALA A 278 27.29 1.78 -35.76
N LEU A 279 28.35 1.41 -35.03
CA LEU A 279 28.26 0.82 -33.70
C LEU A 279 27.59 1.78 -32.72
N SER A 280 27.93 3.07 -32.75
CA SER A 280 27.31 4.11 -31.94
C SER A 280 25.81 4.28 -32.24
N LEU A 281 25.44 4.29 -33.53
CA LEU A 281 24.03 4.38 -33.97
C LEU A 281 23.22 3.14 -33.57
N PHE A 282 23.77 1.94 -33.67
CA PHE A 282 23.13 0.72 -33.18
C PHE A 282 22.94 0.73 -31.65
N ASN A 283 23.89 1.27 -30.90
CA ASN A 283 23.75 1.44 -29.44
C ASN A 283 22.62 2.43 -29.09
N ILE A 284 22.45 3.52 -29.84
CA ILE A 284 21.32 4.45 -29.67
C ILE A 284 20.00 3.75 -30.01
N LEU A 285 19.93 2.99 -31.09
CA LEU A 285 18.73 2.28 -31.55
C LEU A 285 18.26 1.20 -30.55
N ARG A 286 19.17 0.61 -29.81
CA ARG A 286 18.90 -0.47 -28.86
C ARG A 286 17.92 -0.07 -27.75
N VAL A 287 18.05 1.13 -27.19
CA VAL A 287 17.25 1.58 -26.05
C VAL A 287 15.77 1.75 -26.41
N PRO A 288 15.37 2.51 -27.46
CA PRO A 288 13.97 2.65 -27.84
C PRO A 288 13.31 1.32 -28.19
N LEU A 289 14.00 0.43 -28.90
CA LEU A 289 13.47 -0.89 -29.25
C LEU A 289 13.21 -1.78 -28.03
N SER A 290 14.04 -1.68 -26.98
CA SER A 290 13.88 -2.46 -25.77
C SER A 290 12.77 -1.95 -24.87
N LEU A 291 12.58 -0.63 -24.78
CA LEU A 291 11.63 -0.01 -23.86
C LEU A 291 10.21 0.13 -24.43
N LEU A 292 10.07 0.25 -25.75
CA LEU A 292 8.77 0.47 -26.39
C LEU A 292 7.69 -0.59 -26.02
N PRO A 293 7.98 -1.92 -26.06
CA PRO A 293 7.00 -2.93 -25.63
C PRO A 293 6.57 -2.79 -24.16
N MET A 294 7.51 -2.43 -23.29
CA MET A 294 7.25 -2.23 -21.86
C MET A 294 6.30 -1.05 -21.64
N ILE A 295 6.50 0.04 -22.36
CA ILE A 295 5.66 1.25 -22.23
C ILE A 295 4.27 1.00 -22.77
N ILE A 296 4.12 0.27 -23.87
CA ILE A 296 2.81 -0.16 -24.38
C ILE A 296 2.06 -0.96 -23.31
N ALA A 297 2.74 -1.88 -22.63
CA ALA A 297 2.14 -2.65 -21.54
C ALA A 297 1.74 -1.77 -20.35
N TYR A 298 2.56 -0.79 -19.98
CA TYR A 298 2.23 0.18 -18.94
C TYR A 298 1.02 1.03 -19.31
N LEU A 299 0.92 1.47 -20.57
CA LEU A 299 -0.21 2.26 -21.06
C LEU A 299 -1.53 1.48 -20.95
N VAL A 300 -1.53 0.21 -21.37
CA VAL A 300 -2.72 -0.67 -21.25
C VAL A 300 -3.14 -0.83 -19.80
N THR A 301 -2.20 -1.10 -18.89
CA THR A 301 -2.51 -1.26 -17.47
C THR A 301 -2.99 0.04 -16.82
N ALA A 302 -2.41 1.18 -17.20
CA ALA A 302 -2.84 2.49 -16.71
C ALA A 302 -4.25 2.85 -17.20
N MET A 303 -4.60 2.49 -18.44
CA MET A 303 -5.95 2.73 -18.95
C MET A 303 -7.02 1.98 -18.15
N VAL A 304 -6.72 0.75 -17.76
CA VAL A 304 -7.58 -0.03 -16.84
C VAL A 304 -7.70 0.69 -15.49
N SER A 305 -6.59 1.17 -14.94
CA SER A 305 -6.57 1.91 -13.66
C SER A 305 -7.35 3.22 -13.75
N VAL A 306 -7.21 3.98 -14.85
CA VAL A 306 -7.99 5.21 -15.09
C VAL A 306 -9.49 4.90 -15.10
N ASN A 307 -9.91 3.83 -15.76
CA ASN A 307 -11.32 3.44 -15.81
C ASN A 307 -11.86 3.05 -14.43
N ARG A 308 -11.09 2.29 -13.64
CA ARG A 308 -11.45 1.92 -12.26
C ARG A 308 -11.58 3.14 -11.35
N ILE A 309 -10.59 4.04 -11.40
CA ILE A 309 -10.60 5.28 -10.62
C ILE A 309 -11.76 6.18 -11.07
N SER A 310 -12.01 6.31 -12.38
CA SER A 310 -13.14 7.10 -12.91
C SER A 310 -14.48 6.54 -12.43
N LYS A 311 -14.68 5.22 -12.47
CA LYS A 311 -15.86 4.55 -11.93
C LYS A 311 -16.07 4.88 -10.46
N PHE A 312 -15.01 4.77 -9.65
CA PHE A 312 -15.05 5.10 -8.23
C PHE A 312 -15.39 6.57 -7.97
N LEU A 313 -14.74 7.50 -8.68
CA LEU A 313 -14.99 8.94 -8.55
C LEU A 313 -16.40 9.35 -9.00
N SER A 314 -17.04 8.57 -9.88
CA SER A 314 -18.42 8.77 -10.33
C SER A 314 -19.45 8.18 -9.38
N GLY A 315 -19.04 7.48 -8.30
CA GLY A 315 -19.93 6.92 -7.30
C GLY A 315 -20.83 7.97 -6.64
N GLU A 316 -22.00 7.55 -6.18
CA GLU A 316 -22.99 8.46 -5.58
C GLU A 316 -22.48 9.00 -4.24
N GLU A 317 -22.66 10.30 -4.04
CA GLU A 317 -22.29 11.03 -2.82
C GLU A 317 -23.49 11.22 -1.89
N ILE A 318 -23.20 11.41 -0.61
CA ILE A 318 -24.21 11.81 0.37
C ILE A 318 -24.73 13.19 -0.04
N ASP A 319 -26.05 13.30 -0.21
CA ASP A 319 -26.68 14.60 -0.47
C ASP A 319 -26.82 15.35 0.86
N PRO A 320 -26.15 16.50 1.04
CA PRO A 320 -26.24 17.27 2.28
C PRO A 320 -27.65 17.81 2.58
N ASN A 321 -28.56 17.82 1.58
CA ASN A 321 -29.92 18.29 1.72
C ASN A 321 -30.90 17.20 2.20
N LEU A 322 -30.44 15.93 2.35
CA LEU A 322 -31.30 14.86 2.88
C LEU A 322 -31.75 15.13 4.30
N VAL A 323 -30.90 15.79 5.10
CA VAL A 323 -31.20 16.18 6.49
C VAL A 323 -31.02 17.68 6.61
N LEU A 324 -32.11 18.38 6.99
CA LEU A 324 -32.09 19.81 7.26
C LEU A 324 -31.43 20.03 8.64
N ARG A 325 -30.33 20.76 8.66
CA ARG A 325 -29.64 21.15 9.88
C ARG A 325 -29.97 22.60 10.21
N GLU A 326 -30.74 22.82 11.24
CA GLU A 326 -31.17 24.14 11.68
C GLU A 326 -30.54 24.51 13.03
N PRO A 327 -30.38 25.82 13.32
CA PRO A 327 -30.03 26.25 14.67
C PRO A 327 -31.18 25.92 15.65
N HIS A 328 -30.81 25.68 16.90
CA HIS A 328 -31.81 25.40 17.93
C HIS A 328 -32.74 26.59 18.15
N ARG A 329 -34.06 26.33 18.29
CA ARG A 329 -35.07 27.28 18.68
C ARG A 329 -35.73 26.80 19.97
N PRO A 330 -35.86 27.63 21.02
CA PRO A 330 -36.53 27.23 22.27
C PRO A 330 -37.93 26.71 21.99
N GLY A 331 -38.27 25.55 22.57
CA GLY A 331 -39.57 24.89 22.39
C GLY A 331 -39.75 24.06 21.11
N ALA A 332 -38.74 24.03 20.20
CA ALA A 332 -38.79 23.16 19.04
C ALA A 332 -38.12 21.82 19.34
N SER A 333 -38.65 20.75 18.76
CA SER A 333 -38.04 19.39 18.83
C SER A 333 -36.66 19.38 18.27
N ARG A 334 -35.72 18.64 18.88
CA ARG A 334 -34.35 18.50 18.45
C ARG A 334 -34.21 17.65 17.19
N ILE A 335 -34.96 16.55 17.09
CA ILE A 335 -35.12 15.74 15.90
C ILE A 335 -36.58 15.71 15.52
N GLU A 336 -36.88 15.98 14.26
CA GLU A 336 -38.21 15.92 13.70
C GLU A 336 -38.18 15.19 12.38
N VAL A 337 -38.96 14.12 12.28
CA VAL A 337 -39.12 13.30 11.10
C VAL A 337 -40.59 13.27 10.74
N SER A 338 -40.94 13.67 9.52
CA SER A 338 -42.33 13.78 9.07
C SER A 338 -42.55 13.05 7.76
N GLY A 339 -43.33 11.96 7.81
CA GLY A 339 -43.72 11.16 6.63
C GLY A 339 -42.58 10.70 5.77
N ALA A 340 -41.49 10.31 6.41
CA ALA A 340 -40.24 9.98 5.69
C ALA A 340 -40.18 8.52 5.30
N ASP A 341 -39.84 8.28 4.02
CA ASP A 341 -39.47 6.97 3.51
C ASP A 341 -37.94 6.91 3.34
N PHE A 342 -37.32 5.78 3.71
CA PHE A 342 -35.87 5.59 3.61
C PHE A 342 -35.52 4.33 2.82
N CYS A 343 -34.59 4.48 1.86
CA CYS A 343 -34.10 3.40 1.01
C CYS A 343 -32.58 3.31 1.10
N TRP A 344 -32.03 2.10 1.02
CA TRP A 344 -30.58 1.90 0.90
C TRP A 344 -30.07 2.19 -0.51
N GLU A 345 -30.86 1.91 -1.53
CA GLU A 345 -30.49 2.08 -2.95
C GLU A 345 -31.67 2.68 -3.75
N LYS A 346 -31.35 3.40 -4.83
CA LYS A 346 -32.35 3.87 -5.79
C LYS A 346 -33.01 2.71 -6.51
N GLY A 347 -34.35 2.71 -6.55
CA GLY A 347 -35.13 1.69 -7.24
C GLY A 347 -35.48 0.46 -6.40
N LEU A 348 -34.96 0.34 -5.17
CA LEU A 348 -35.43 -0.64 -4.21
C LEU A 348 -36.66 -0.11 -3.44
N PRO A 349 -37.54 -1.01 -2.97
CA PRO A 349 -38.63 -0.61 -2.09
C PRO A 349 -38.08 0.01 -0.80
N PRO A 350 -38.79 0.98 -0.19
CA PRO A 350 -38.36 1.59 1.05
C PRO A 350 -38.22 0.56 2.17
N THR A 351 -37.08 0.57 2.84
CA THR A 351 -36.83 -0.25 4.04
C THR A 351 -37.61 0.29 5.23
N LEU A 352 -37.71 1.62 5.31
CA LEU A 352 -38.55 2.30 6.31
C LEU A 352 -39.58 3.10 5.56
N ARG A 353 -40.85 3.04 6.03
CA ARG A 353 -42.01 3.64 5.35
C ARG A 353 -42.78 4.51 6.31
N ASP A 354 -43.16 5.69 5.84
CA ASP A 354 -44.01 6.66 6.51
C ASP A 354 -43.60 6.93 7.99
N ILE A 355 -42.29 7.10 8.18
CA ILE A 355 -41.72 7.32 9.51
C ILE A 355 -42.06 8.77 9.96
N SER A 356 -42.78 8.90 11.08
CA SER A 356 -43.09 10.16 11.70
C SER A 356 -42.90 10.11 13.18
N PHE A 357 -42.00 10.94 13.73
CA PHE A 357 -41.78 11.12 15.17
C PHE A 357 -41.06 12.43 15.45
N SER A 358 -41.16 12.89 16.67
CA SER A 358 -40.44 14.06 17.15
C SER A 358 -39.78 13.79 18.49
N LEU A 359 -38.54 14.23 18.66
CA LEU A 359 -37.82 14.14 19.93
C LEU A 359 -37.76 15.52 20.59
N PRO A 360 -38.43 15.69 21.77
CA PRO A 360 -38.39 16.95 22.50
C PRO A 360 -36.97 17.24 23.03
N ASP A 361 -36.77 18.52 23.36
CA ASP A 361 -35.51 18.93 24.02
C ASP A 361 -35.40 18.29 25.42
N GLY A 362 -34.24 17.65 25.66
CA GLY A 362 -33.98 17.03 26.96
C GLY A 362 -34.57 15.63 27.18
N GLY A 363 -35.40 15.11 26.25
CA GLY A 363 -36.10 13.84 26.44
C GLY A 363 -35.21 12.59 26.13
N LEU A 364 -35.53 11.49 26.84
CA LEU A 364 -34.98 10.16 26.59
C LEU A 364 -36.01 9.31 25.86
N THR A 365 -35.77 9.00 24.60
CA THR A 365 -36.69 8.16 23.80
C THR A 365 -36.00 6.86 23.44
N ALA A 366 -36.62 5.72 23.78
CA ALA A 366 -36.17 4.41 23.39
C ALA A 366 -36.71 4.01 22.02
N VAL A 367 -35.93 3.26 21.22
CA VAL A 367 -36.38 2.61 19.98
C VAL A 367 -36.27 1.11 20.18
N VAL A 368 -37.39 0.42 20.09
CA VAL A 368 -37.48 -1.04 20.27
C VAL A 368 -38.13 -1.72 19.10
N GLY A 369 -37.94 -3.03 18.98
CA GLY A 369 -38.49 -3.84 17.90
C GLY A 369 -37.69 -5.10 17.67
N SER A 370 -38.26 -6.09 17.04
CA SER A 370 -37.59 -7.37 16.72
C SER A 370 -36.31 -7.18 15.90
N VAL A 371 -35.46 -8.20 15.89
CA VAL A 371 -34.28 -8.20 15.01
C VAL A 371 -34.74 -8.10 13.55
N GLY A 372 -34.15 -7.18 12.79
CA GLY A 372 -34.59 -6.91 11.41
C GLY A 372 -35.74 -5.89 11.26
N ALA A 373 -36.33 -5.34 12.35
CA ALA A 373 -37.41 -4.35 12.27
C ALA A 373 -36.99 -3.00 11.64
N GLY A 374 -35.69 -2.73 11.52
CA GLY A 374 -35.16 -1.49 10.91
C GLY A 374 -34.57 -0.47 11.88
N LYS A 375 -34.26 -0.83 13.12
CA LYS A 375 -33.75 0.09 14.16
C LYS A 375 -32.45 0.83 13.71
N SER A 376 -31.43 0.10 13.29
CA SER A 376 -30.19 0.71 12.80
C SER A 376 -30.38 1.44 11.47
N SER A 377 -31.36 1.03 10.65
CA SER A 377 -31.75 1.78 9.45
C SER A 377 -32.40 3.12 9.83
N LEU A 378 -33.16 3.18 10.92
CA LEU A 378 -33.71 4.45 11.41
C LEU A 378 -32.60 5.42 11.83
N VAL A 379 -31.59 4.92 12.55
CA VAL A 379 -30.40 5.71 12.90
C VAL A 379 -29.69 6.22 11.65
N ALA A 380 -29.43 5.35 10.67
CA ALA A 380 -28.79 5.71 9.41
C ALA A 380 -29.62 6.72 8.59
N GLY A 381 -30.95 6.56 8.58
CA GLY A 381 -31.88 7.48 7.92
C GLY A 381 -31.89 8.87 8.54
N VAL A 382 -31.93 8.95 9.86
CA VAL A 382 -31.87 10.21 10.62
C VAL A 382 -30.54 10.93 10.39
N LEU A 383 -29.43 10.18 10.33
CA LEU A 383 -28.10 10.76 10.11
C LEU A 383 -27.84 11.18 8.65
N GLY A 384 -28.66 10.70 7.71
CA GLY A 384 -28.56 11.02 6.27
C GLY A 384 -27.72 10.05 5.47
N ASP A 385 -27.41 8.85 6.00
CA ASP A 385 -26.70 7.79 5.26
C ASP A 385 -27.61 7.05 4.27
N MET A 386 -28.94 7.09 4.47
CA MET A 386 -29.93 6.50 3.56
C MET A 386 -30.55 7.54 2.63
N LEU A 387 -30.97 7.09 1.45
CA LEU A 387 -31.74 7.90 0.52
C LEU A 387 -33.14 8.13 1.07
N LYS A 388 -33.63 9.37 0.95
CA LYS A 388 -34.96 9.78 1.40
C LYS A 388 -35.82 10.25 0.22
N PRO A 389 -36.59 9.35 -0.42
CA PRO A 389 -37.44 9.73 -1.55
C PRO A 389 -38.63 10.59 -1.16
N ARG A 390 -39.14 10.51 0.08
CA ARG A 390 -40.30 11.24 0.58
C ARG A 390 -40.06 11.73 1.98
N GLY A 391 -40.77 12.78 2.41
CA GLY A 391 -40.77 13.31 3.76
C GLY A 391 -39.63 14.26 4.07
N SER A 392 -39.51 14.65 5.34
CA SER A 392 -38.47 15.56 5.81
C SER A 392 -37.84 15.05 7.11
N VAL A 393 -36.55 15.36 7.26
CA VAL A 393 -35.76 15.12 8.49
C VAL A 393 -35.08 16.42 8.86
N THR A 394 -35.35 16.91 10.07
CA THR A 394 -34.74 18.12 10.60
C THR A 394 -34.03 17.82 11.91
N ILE A 395 -32.78 18.25 12.02
CA ILE A 395 -31.94 18.12 13.22
C ILE A 395 -31.51 19.51 13.69
N ARG A 396 -31.73 19.80 14.98
CA ARG A 396 -31.41 21.11 15.59
C ARG A 396 -30.41 20.95 16.72
N GLY A 397 -29.10 21.04 16.38
CA GLY A 397 -28.01 20.89 17.34
C GLY A 397 -26.91 19.95 16.88
N ARG A 398 -25.87 19.82 17.70
CA ARG A 398 -24.76 18.90 17.47
C ARG A 398 -25.14 17.49 17.90
N VAL A 399 -24.83 16.51 17.03
CA VAL A 399 -25.11 15.09 17.25
C VAL A 399 -23.85 14.35 17.66
N ALA A 400 -23.92 13.53 18.70
CA ALA A 400 -22.95 12.50 19.04
C ALA A 400 -23.58 11.12 18.79
N LEU A 401 -22.84 10.24 18.14
CA LEU A 401 -23.26 8.88 17.84
C LEU A 401 -22.39 7.87 18.60
N VAL A 402 -23.03 6.94 19.29
CA VAL A 402 -22.41 5.69 19.76
C VAL A 402 -22.96 4.57 18.89
N SER A 403 -22.15 4.02 18.03
CA SER A 403 -22.53 2.92 17.15
C SER A 403 -22.50 1.58 17.86
N GLN A 404 -23.31 0.62 17.39
CA GLN A 404 -23.34 -0.75 17.93
C GLN A 404 -21.96 -1.42 17.93
N GLN A 405 -21.16 -1.24 16.89
CA GLN A 405 -19.75 -1.64 16.88
C GLN A 405 -18.87 -0.46 17.25
N ALA A 406 -18.18 -0.56 18.38
CA ALA A 406 -17.28 0.48 18.83
C ALA A 406 -16.11 0.71 17.88
N TRP A 407 -15.88 1.95 17.48
CA TRP A 407 -14.73 2.34 16.68
C TRP A 407 -13.63 2.91 17.57
N ILE A 408 -12.46 2.26 17.53
CA ILE A 408 -11.29 2.64 18.33
C ILE A 408 -10.13 2.97 17.40
N GLN A 409 -9.46 4.09 17.64
CA GLN A 409 -8.23 4.48 16.96
C GLN A 409 -7.02 3.82 17.59
N ASN A 410 -5.99 3.59 16.77
CA ASN A 410 -4.66 3.24 17.23
C ASN A 410 -3.97 4.46 17.84
N ALA A 411 -4.34 4.78 19.08
CA ALA A 411 -3.89 5.93 19.87
C ALA A 411 -3.99 5.57 21.34
N THR A 412 -3.62 6.47 22.25
CA THR A 412 -3.81 6.23 23.68
C THR A 412 -5.29 6.17 24.04
N LEU A 413 -5.64 5.57 25.17
CA LEU A 413 -7.02 5.56 25.65
C LEU A 413 -7.52 6.99 25.90
N ARG A 414 -6.67 7.86 26.43
CA ARG A 414 -6.93 9.29 26.61
C ARG A 414 -7.27 9.96 25.28
N ASP A 415 -6.46 9.77 24.23
CA ASP A 415 -6.70 10.37 22.92
C ASP A 415 -7.99 9.84 22.28
N ASN A 416 -8.33 8.58 22.51
CA ASN A 416 -9.57 7.99 22.04
C ASN A 416 -10.81 8.62 22.69
N ILE A 417 -10.75 9.02 23.96
CA ILE A 417 -11.84 9.68 24.68
C ILE A 417 -11.90 11.16 24.33
N GLN A 418 -10.76 11.87 24.40
CA GLN A 418 -10.67 13.29 24.10
C GLN A 418 -11.02 13.57 22.63
N PHE A 419 -10.50 12.78 21.74
CA PHE A 419 -10.66 12.85 20.29
C PHE A 419 -10.37 14.26 19.75
N THR A 420 -11.40 15.03 19.35
CA THR A 420 -11.25 16.40 18.83
C THR A 420 -11.59 17.48 19.88
N GLY A 421 -11.96 17.08 21.09
CA GLY A 421 -12.33 17.99 22.17
C GLY A 421 -11.13 18.70 22.80
N SER A 422 -11.34 19.90 23.37
CA SER A 422 -10.34 20.53 24.23
C SER A 422 -10.15 19.75 25.51
N TRP A 423 -8.91 19.77 26.07
CA TRP A 423 -8.63 19.07 27.31
C TRP A 423 -9.24 19.78 28.50
N ASP A 424 -9.98 19.06 29.37
CA ASP A 424 -10.56 19.47 30.63
C ASP A 424 -10.44 18.32 31.63
N ASP A 425 -9.62 18.51 32.68
CA ASP A 425 -9.30 17.48 33.69
C ASP A 425 -10.56 17.06 34.49
N HIS A 426 -11.41 18.01 34.89
CA HIS A 426 -12.60 17.71 35.68
C HIS A 426 -13.62 16.91 34.85
N ARG A 427 -13.84 17.33 33.64
CA ARG A 427 -14.73 16.66 32.74
C ARG A 427 -14.23 15.25 32.39
N TYR A 428 -12.94 15.11 32.11
CA TYR A 428 -12.32 13.82 31.82
C TYR A 428 -12.47 12.86 32.99
N ALA A 429 -12.15 13.29 34.23
CA ALA A 429 -12.31 12.49 35.43
C ALA A 429 -13.76 12.04 35.64
N LYS A 430 -14.73 12.96 35.47
CA LYS A 430 -16.17 12.65 35.58
C LYS A 430 -16.61 11.61 34.53
N VAL A 431 -16.15 11.73 33.30
CA VAL A 431 -16.48 10.79 32.21
C VAL A 431 -15.94 9.41 32.51
N LEU A 432 -14.70 9.30 33.03
CA LEU A 432 -14.13 8.01 33.43
C LEU A 432 -14.93 7.32 34.53
N ASP A 433 -15.41 8.08 35.49
CA ASP A 433 -16.25 7.55 36.62
C ASP A 433 -17.60 7.07 36.10
N CYS A 434 -18.31 7.92 35.36
CA CYS A 434 -19.66 7.63 34.88
C CYS A 434 -19.67 6.45 33.87
N CYS A 435 -18.64 6.30 33.07
CA CYS A 435 -18.53 5.21 32.08
C CYS A 435 -17.85 3.95 32.64
N ALA A 436 -17.63 3.86 33.95
CA ALA A 436 -17.00 2.72 34.64
C ALA A 436 -15.66 2.31 34.06
N LEU A 437 -14.81 3.28 33.66
CA LEU A 437 -13.50 3.02 33.06
C LEU A 437 -12.35 3.02 34.07
N ARG A 438 -12.55 3.48 35.34
CA ARG A 438 -11.47 3.49 36.33
C ARG A 438 -10.88 2.12 36.65
N PRO A 439 -11.67 1.06 36.84
CA PRO A 439 -11.12 -0.27 37.07
C PRO A 439 -10.27 -0.75 35.91
N ASP A 440 -10.64 -0.40 34.67
CA ASP A 440 -9.87 -0.74 33.48
C ASP A 440 -8.50 -0.03 33.45
N LEU A 441 -8.44 1.23 33.90
CA LEU A 441 -7.20 1.98 33.96
C LEU A 441 -6.20 1.41 34.99
N GLU A 442 -6.67 0.77 36.06
CA GLU A 442 -5.83 0.10 37.06
C GLU A 442 -5.17 -1.17 36.52
N ILE A 443 -5.85 -1.84 35.59
CA ILE A 443 -5.35 -3.07 34.94
C ILE A 443 -4.38 -2.75 33.80
N LEU A 444 -4.56 -1.60 33.14
CA LEU A 444 -3.74 -1.21 31.99
C LEU A 444 -2.34 -0.73 32.44
N PRO A 445 -1.24 -1.19 31.80
CA PRO A 445 0.14 -0.92 32.25
C PRO A 445 0.53 0.55 32.34
N GLY A 446 -0.05 1.40 31.51
CA GLY A 446 0.18 2.85 31.47
C GLY A 446 -1.07 3.67 31.86
N GLY A 447 -2.09 3.04 32.46
CA GLY A 447 -3.35 3.70 32.74
C GLY A 447 -4.01 4.26 31.46
N ASP A 448 -4.45 5.49 31.49
CA ASP A 448 -5.08 6.18 30.34
C ASP A 448 -4.12 6.56 29.21
N MET A 449 -2.80 6.52 29.45
CA MET A 449 -1.75 6.70 28.43
C MET A 449 -1.37 5.39 27.72
N THR A 450 -2.02 4.27 28.06
CA THR A 450 -1.81 3.01 27.36
C THR A 450 -2.23 3.14 25.90
N GLU A 451 -1.33 2.79 24.98
CA GLU A 451 -1.64 2.71 23.56
C GLU A 451 -2.57 1.52 23.29
N ILE A 452 -3.66 1.80 22.64
CA ILE A 452 -4.61 0.80 22.20
C ILE A 452 -4.23 0.38 20.78
N GLY A 453 -3.94 -0.91 20.57
CA GLY A 453 -3.54 -1.44 19.27
C GLY A 453 -4.63 -1.33 18.20
N GLU A 454 -4.29 -1.74 16.98
CA GLU A 454 -5.22 -1.72 15.84
C GLU A 454 -6.57 -2.36 16.21
N LYS A 455 -7.67 -1.64 15.94
CA LYS A 455 -9.06 -2.06 16.25
C LYS A 455 -9.31 -2.41 17.73
N GLY A 456 -8.48 -1.91 18.65
CA GLY A 456 -8.64 -2.16 20.07
C GLY A 456 -8.31 -3.59 20.49
N ILE A 457 -7.33 -4.23 19.86
CA ILE A 457 -6.93 -5.64 20.13
C ILE A 457 -6.72 -5.91 21.62
N ASN A 458 -6.24 -4.92 22.37
CA ASN A 458 -5.93 -5.03 23.80
C ASN A 458 -7.15 -4.79 24.72
N LEU A 459 -8.32 -4.50 24.16
CA LEU A 459 -9.54 -4.23 24.91
C LEU A 459 -10.61 -5.28 24.63
N SER A 460 -11.37 -5.67 25.66
CA SER A 460 -12.58 -6.48 25.51
C SER A 460 -13.68 -5.74 24.74
N GLY A 461 -14.71 -6.44 24.28
CA GLY A 461 -15.86 -5.84 23.60
C GLY A 461 -16.53 -4.76 24.46
N GLY A 462 -16.77 -5.07 25.73
CA GLY A 462 -17.37 -4.12 26.70
C GLY A 462 -16.48 -2.91 26.98
N GLN A 463 -15.16 -3.09 27.08
CA GLN A 463 -14.22 -1.98 27.24
C GLN A 463 -14.23 -1.04 26.03
N LYS A 464 -14.24 -1.59 24.80
CA LYS A 464 -14.35 -0.78 23.57
C LYS A 464 -15.62 0.04 23.55
N GLN A 465 -16.74 -0.56 23.92
CA GLN A 465 -18.04 0.12 23.94
C GLN A 465 -18.06 1.25 24.99
N ARG A 466 -17.49 1.01 26.17
CA ARG A 466 -17.35 2.04 27.23
C ARG A 466 -16.47 3.21 26.79
N VAL A 467 -15.36 2.95 26.08
CA VAL A 467 -14.52 4.01 25.50
C VAL A 467 -15.26 4.80 24.43
N SER A 468 -16.05 4.14 23.56
CA SER A 468 -16.86 4.80 22.56
C SER A 468 -17.94 5.71 23.19
N LEU A 469 -18.59 5.22 24.23
CA LEU A 469 -19.55 6.00 25.02
C LEU A 469 -18.88 7.20 25.72
N ALA A 470 -17.74 6.96 26.37
CA ALA A 470 -16.96 8.01 27.05
C ALA A 470 -16.54 9.12 26.07
N ARG A 471 -16.15 8.77 24.82
CA ARG A 471 -15.87 9.72 23.74
C ARG A 471 -17.10 10.58 23.45
N ALA A 472 -18.27 9.97 23.28
CA ALA A 472 -19.50 10.69 22.98
C ALA A 472 -19.88 11.65 24.14
N VAL A 473 -19.80 11.20 25.38
CA VAL A 473 -20.09 12.01 26.57
C VAL A 473 -19.11 13.17 26.72
N TYR A 474 -17.81 12.92 26.41
CA TYR A 474 -16.79 13.95 26.47
C TYR A 474 -16.98 15.06 25.43
N GLN A 475 -17.61 14.80 24.29
CA GLN A 475 -17.84 15.76 23.18
C GLN A 475 -18.90 16.86 23.56
N ASP A 476 -19.77 16.64 24.54
CA ASP A 476 -20.86 17.55 24.96
C ASP A 476 -21.77 17.99 23.82
N ALA A 477 -22.33 17.04 23.14
CA ALA A 477 -23.30 17.28 22.08
C ALA A 477 -24.68 17.71 22.68
N ASP A 478 -25.54 18.18 21.80
CA ASP A 478 -26.93 18.52 22.17
C ASP A 478 -27.86 17.30 22.07
N ILE A 479 -27.50 16.39 21.15
CA ILE A 479 -28.28 15.20 20.80
C ILE A 479 -27.35 13.99 20.85
N TYR A 480 -27.78 12.93 21.53
CA TYR A 480 -27.07 11.65 21.60
C TYR A 480 -27.89 10.56 20.96
N ILE A 481 -27.31 9.92 19.93
CA ILE A 481 -27.88 8.73 19.32
C ILE A 481 -27.04 7.54 19.79
N LEU A 482 -27.67 6.64 20.51
CA LEU A 482 -27.04 5.51 21.19
C LEU A 482 -27.60 4.22 20.60
N ASP A 483 -26.85 3.58 19.69
CA ASP A 483 -27.25 2.34 19.02
C ASP A 483 -26.71 1.14 19.80
N ASP A 484 -27.54 0.59 20.66
CA ASP A 484 -27.32 -0.59 21.51
C ASP A 484 -26.01 -0.54 22.33
N PRO A 485 -25.76 0.54 23.08
CA PRO A 485 -24.47 0.80 23.74
C PRO A 485 -24.19 -0.12 24.94
N LEU A 486 -25.17 -0.88 25.41
CA LEU A 486 -25.10 -1.73 26.61
C LEU A 486 -25.07 -3.23 26.31
N SER A 487 -25.15 -3.64 25.02
CA SER A 487 -25.22 -5.06 24.64
C SER A 487 -23.95 -5.86 24.88
N ALA A 488 -22.80 -5.18 24.91
CA ALA A 488 -21.49 -5.83 25.08
C ALA A 488 -20.91 -5.67 26.51
N VAL A 489 -21.68 -5.13 27.46
CA VAL A 489 -21.25 -4.91 28.85
C VAL A 489 -22.07 -5.79 29.81
N ASP A 490 -21.45 -6.19 30.91
CA ASP A 490 -22.05 -7.01 31.96
C ASP A 490 -23.23 -6.27 32.58
N SER A 491 -24.19 -6.97 33.11
CA SER A 491 -25.44 -6.42 33.66
C SER A 491 -25.20 -5.36 34.75
N HIS A 492 -24.25 -5.60 35.67
CA HIS A 492 -23.88 -4.66 36.74
C HIS A 492 -23.28 -3.35 36.18
N VAL A 493 -22.32 -3.47 35.22
CA VAL A 493 -21.73 -2.30 34.56
C VAL A 493 -22.76 -1.59 33.68
N GLY A 494 -23.65 -2.33 33.04
CA GLY A 494 -24.76 -1.80 32.24
C GLY A 494 -25.71 -0.95 33.08
N LYS A 495 -26.04 -1.41 34.27
CA LYS A 495 -26.87 -0.63 35.25
C LYS A 495 -26.15 0.65 35.68
N HIS A 496 -24.87 0.54 36.06
CA HIS A 496 -24.08 1.72 36.43
C HIS A 496 -24.04 2.77 35.30
N ILE A 497 -23.81 2.35 34.05
CA ILE A 497 -23.78 3.25 32.89
C ILE A 497 -25.16 3.84 32.63
N PHE A 498 -26.22 3.04 32.73
CA PHE A 498 -27.57 3.56 32.56
C PHE A 498 -27.88 4.63 33.61
N ASP A 499 -27.66 4.38 34.88
CA ASP A 499 -27.94 5.29 35.99
C ASP A 499 -27.07 6.55 35.94
N GLN A 500 -25.78 6.43 35.64
CA GLN A 500 -24.84 7.53 35.70
C GLN A 500 -24.71 8.32 34.39
N VAL A 501 -25.07 7.72 33.24
CA VAL A 501 -24.88 8.36 31.91
C VAL A 501 -26.20 8.57 31.19
N ILE A 502 -26.97 7.49 30.91
CA ILE A 502 -28.08 7.50 29.94
C ILE A 502 -29.39 7.89 30.60
N GLY A 503 -29.67 7.38 31.79
CA GLY A 503 -30.94 7.49 32.48
C GLY A 503 -31.33 8.92 32.92
N PRO A 504 -32.46 9.06 33.59
CA PRO A 504 -33.01 10.36 33.94
C PRO A 504 -32.12 11.17 34.91
N ASN A 505 -31.29 10.50 35.71
CA ASN A 505 -30.39 11.14 36.69
C ASN A 505 -28.92 11.15 36.18
N GLY A 506 -28.64 10.68 34.99
CA GLY A 506 -27.30 10.57 34.42
C GLY A 506 -26.71 11.92 33.98
N VAL A 507 -25.42 11.89 33.59
CA VAL A 507 -24.70 13.09 33.11
C VAL A 507 -25.35 13.66 31.84
N LEU A 508 -26.07 12.86 31.06
CA LEU A 508 -26.80 13.30 29.88
C LEU A 508 -28.23 13.73 30.18
N ALA A 509 -28.62 13.81 31.46
CA ALA A 509 -29.90 14.37 31.85
C ALA A 509 -30.04 15.81 31.30
N GLY A 510 -31.21 16.11 30.70
CA GLY A 510 -31.43 17.39 30.03
C GLY A 510 -30.85 17.49 28.59
N LYS A 511 -30.18 16.46 28.08
CA LYS A 511 -29.82 16.32 26.67
C LYS A 511 -30.82 15.43 25.95
N THR A 512 -31.06 15.67 24.67
CA THR A 512 -31.94 14.81 23.87
C THR A 512 -31.23 13.49 23.53
N ARG A 513 -31.84 12.38 23.90
CA ARG A 513 -31.26 11.03 23.77
C ARG A 513 -32.20 10.13 22.98
N LEU A 514 -31.70 9.57 21.89
CA LEU A 514 -32.33 8.48 21.14
C LEU A 514 -31.59 7.18 21.48
N PHE A 515 -32.24 6.33 22.25
CA PHE A 515 -31.65 5.11 22.80
C PHE A 515 -32.22 3.87 22.10
N VAL A 516 -31.49 3.29 21.19
CA VAL A 516 -31.86 2.03 20.54
C VAL A 516 -31.42 0.90 21.46
N THR A 517 -32.33 0.02 21.85
CA THR A 517 -32.00 -1.12 22.72
C THR A 517 -32.95 -2.30 22.48
N ASN A 518 -32.44 -3.50 22.75
CA ASN A 518 -33.23 -4.71 22.84
C ASN A 518 -33.51 -5.09 24.31
N ALA A 519 -32.83 -4.46 25.28
CA ALA A 519 -32.92 -4.77 26.71
C ALA A 519 -34.16 -4.14 27.31
N ILE A 520 -35.08 -4.96 27.76
CA ILE A 520 -36.41 -4.58 28.28
C ILE A 520 -36.35 -3.88 29.65
N GLN A 521 -35.31 -4.19 30.45
CA GLN A 521 -35.19 -3.67 31.83
C GLN A 521 -35.04 -2.14 31.92
N TRP A 522 -34.66 -1.48 30.83
CA TRP A 522 -34.49 -0.02 30.80
C TRP A 522 -35.75 0.76 30.37
N LEU A 523 -36.74 0.05 29.78
CA LEU A 523 -37.90 0.68 29.15
C LEU A 523 -38.85 1.39 30.14
N PRO A 524 -38.99 0.97 31.41
CA PRO A 524 -39.76 1.71 32.40
C PRO A 524 -39.19 3.10 32.78
N PHE A 525 -37.90 3.35 32.49
CA PHE A 525 -37.18 4.55 32.87
C PHE A 525 -37.02 5.57 31.73
N VAL A 526 -37.60 5.32 30.58
CA VAL A 526 -37.56 6.25 29.43
C VAL A 526 -38.84 7.08 29.35
N ASP A 527 -38.72 8.31 28.82
CA ASP A 527 -39.85 9.21 28.67
C ASP A 527 -40.82 8.76 27.56
N ASN A 528 -40.30 8.26 26.46
CA ASN A 528 -41.06 7.76 25.32
C ASN A 528 -40.44 6.52 24.70
N ILE A 529 -41.26 5.68 24.10
CA ILE A 529 -40.88 4.48 23.38
C ILE A 529 -41.43 4.56 21.96
N LEU A 530 -40.56 4.33 20.98
CA LEU A 530 -40.91 4.13 19.57
C LEU A 530 -40.79 2.65 19.24
N VAL A 531 -41.88 2.02 18.85
CA VAL A 531 -41.93 0.61 18.48
C VAL A 531 -41.87 0.50 16.97
N LEU A 532 -40.77 -0.13 16.47
CA LEU A 532 -40.59 -0.43 15.06
C LEU A 532 -41.05 -1.86 14.75
N SER A 533 -41.89 -1.98 13.75
CA SER A 533 -42.36 -3.25 13.23
C SER A 533 -42.38 -3.19 11.70
N GLN A 534 -41.71 -4.14 11.03
CA GLN A 534 -41.68 -4.27 9.57
C GLN A 534 -41.36 -2.95 8.82
N GLY A 535 -40.47 -2.14 9.37
CA GLY A 535 -40.04 -0.89 8.75
C GLY A 535 -40.99 0.31 8.95
N THR A 536 -41.98 0.21 9.84
CA THR A 536 -42.90 1.32 10.19
C THR A 536 -42.87 1.56 11.70
N VAL A 537 -43.23 2.77 12.13
CA VAL A 537 -43.51 3.04 13.55
C VAL A 537 -44.93 2.54 13.86
N SER A 538 -45.01 1.40 14.51
CA SER A 538 -46.29 0.76 14.81
C SER A 538 -46.99 1.40 16.01
N GLU A 539 -46.24 1.79 17.03
CA GLU A 539 -46.75 2.41 18.26
C GLU A 539 -45.73 3.41 18.81
N HIS A 540 -46.20 4.45 19.48
CA HIS A 540 -45.38 5.35 20.26
C HIS A 540 -46.16 5.82 21.51
N GLY A 541 -45.43 6.08 22.61
CA GLY A 541 -45.99 6.54 23.84
C GLY A 541 -45.13 6.23 25.06
N THR A 542 -45.64 6.49 26.25
CA THR A 542 -44.96 6.09 27.49
C THR A 542 -45.08 4.58 27.72
N TYR A 543 -44.22 4.02 28.53
CA TYR A 543 -44.25 2.60 28.89
C TYR A 543 -45.64 2.13 29.34
N GLU A 544 -46.28 2.91 30.22
CA GLU A 544 -47.60 2.58 30.74
C GLU A 544 -48.70 2.60 29.67
N GLN A 545 -48.64 3.59 28.76
CA GLN A 545 -49.62 3.71 27.67
C GLN A 545 -49.53 2.53 26.70
N LEU A 546 -48.29 2.12 26.37
CA LEU A 546 -48.08 1.00 25.44
C LEU A 546 -48.46 -0.34 26.05
N MET A 547 -48.17 -0.57 27.33
CA MET A 547 -48.61 -1.75 28.05
C MET A 547 -50.13 -1.88 28.13
N SER A 548 -50.86 -0.77 28.33
CA SER A 548 -52.32 -0.79 28.38
C SER A 548 -52.98 -1.10 27.05
N ARG A 549 -52.30 -0.92 25.88
CA ARG A 549 -52.88 -1.14 24.55
C ARG A 549 -52.79 -2.58 24.05
N ASN A 550 -52.03 -3.44 24.72
CA ASN A 550 -51.81 -4.84 24.36
C ASN A 550 -51.50 -5.08 22.85
N GLY A 551 -50.69 -4.20 22.25
CA GLY A 551 -50.37 -4.14 20.84
C GLY A 551 -48.97 -4.77 20.50
N PRO A 552 -48.33 -4.34 19.39
CA PRO A 552 -47.01 -4.78 18.96
C PRO A 552 -45.90 -4.68 20.03
N PHE A 553 -46.01 -3.73 20.95
CA PHE A 553 -45.08 -3.59 22.06
C PHE A 553 -45.20 -4.76 23.06
N ALA A 554 -46.40 -5.16 23.40
CA ALA A 554 -46.60 -6.32 24.28
C ALA A 554 -46.17 -7.63 23.61
N GLN A 555 -46.38 -7.76 22.27
CA GLN A 555 -45.87 -8.90 21.51
C GLN A 555 -44.34 -8.95 21.48
N PHE A 556 -43.69 -7.81 21.30
CA PHE A 556 -42.23 -7.71 21.36
C PHE A 556 -41.69 -8.18 22.73
N LEU A 557 -42.29 -7.72 23.83
CA LEU A 557 -41.91 -8.14 25.17
C LEU A 557 -42.08 -9.66 25.37
N LYS A 558 -43.21 -10.21 24.91
CA LYS A 558 -43.49 -11.66 25.02
C LYS A 558 -42.46 -12.47 24.23
N GLN A 559 -42.13 -12.10 22.97
CA GLN A 559 -41.09 -12.77 22.16
C GLN A 559 -39.72 -12.73 22.83
N TYR A 560 -39.34 -11.58 23.38
CA TYR A 560 -38.07 -11.43 24.07
C TYR A 560 -37.95 -12.33 25.30
N ILE A 561 -39.00 -12.37 26.13
CA ILE A 561 -39.05 -13.21 27.34
C ILE A 561 -38.98 -14.71 26.97
N THR A 562 -39.70 -15.13 25.91
CA THR A 562 -39.67 -16.52 25.48
C THR A 562 -38.27 -16.91 24.98
N GLN A 563 -37.61 -16.04 24.20
CA GLN A 563 -36.27 -16.28 23.70
C GLN A 563 -35.23 -16.36 24.83
N GLU A 564 -35.33 -15.48 25.84
CA GLU A 564 -34.44 -15.48 26.99
C GLU A 564 -34.65 -16.71 27.89
N ALA A 565 -35.88 -17.20 27.99
CA ALA A 565 -36.17 -18.46 28.66
C ALA A 565 -35.56 -19.68 27.93
N GLU A 566 -35.69 -19.74 26.63
CA GLU A 566 -35.07 -20.80 25.79
C GLU A 566 -33.54 -20.76 25.85
N GLU A 567 -32.91 -19.58 25.87
CA GLU A 567 -31.44 -19.43 26.03
C GLU A 567 -30.96 -19.89 27.42
N ASN A 568 -31.67 -19.53 28.48
CA ASN A 568 -31.37 -19.96 29.86
C ASN A 568 -31.52 -21.49 30.04
N GLU A 569 -32.54 -22.14 29.44
CA GLU A 569 -32.70 -23.61 29.44
C GLU A 569 -31.55 -24.28 28.69
N ALA A 570 -31.08 -23.73 27.58
CA ALA A 570 -29.95 -24.27 26.83
C ALA A 570 -28.61 -24.15 27.58
N ASP A 571 -28.40 -23.07 28.35
CA ASP A 571 -27.21 -22.87 29.19
C ASP A 571 -27.21 -23.80 30.41
N GLU A 572 -28.38 -24.06 31.02
CA GLU A 572 -28.51 -25.06 32.08
C GLU A 572 -28.18 -26.50 31.58
N GLU A 573 -28.59 -26.85 30.36
CA GLU A 573 -28.25 -28.15 29.73
C GLU A 573 -26.74 -28.30 29.44
N THR A 574 -26.04 -27.17 29.13
CA THR A 574 -24.60 -27.22 28.82
C THR A 574 -23.69 -27.11 30.05
N GLY A 575 -24.23 -26.83 31.24
CA GLY A 575 -23.50 -26.80 32.53
C GLY A 575 -22.58 -25.58 32.68
N GLU A 576 -22.73 -24.54 31.85
CA GLU A 576 -22.09 -23.25 32.05
C GLU A 576 -22.83 -22.49 33.15
N ILE A 577 -22.12 -22.18 34.24
CA ILE A 577 -22.66 -21.42 35.39
C ILE A 577 -22.97 -20.01 34.90
N GLY A 578 -24.26 -19.73 34.65
CA GLY A 578 -24.75 -18.38 34.33
C GLY A 578 -24.35 -17.38 35.41
N GLU A 579 -23.89 -16.23 35.02
CA GLU A 579 -23.58 -15.12 35.92
C GLU A 579 -24.85 -14.78 36.74
N HIS A 580 -24.73 -14.70 38.07
CA HIS A 580 -25.84 -14.33 38.96
C HIS A 580 -26.34 -12.91 38.60
N GLU A 581 -27.54 -12.83 38.06
CA GLU A 581 -28.23 -11.54 37.86
C GLU A 581 -28.38 -10.80 39.21
N GLU A 582 -28.16 -9.48 39.15
CA GLU A 582 -28.45 -8.64 40.34
C GLU A 582 -29.91 -8.77 40.77
N PRO A 583 -30.17 -8.95 42.07
CA PRO A 583 -31.54 -9.13 42.59
C PRO A 583 -32.54 -8.03 42.21
N GLU A 584 -32.06 -6.86 41.87
CA GLU A 584 -32.86 -5.71 41.48
C GLU A 584 -33.27 -5.74 40.01
N VAL A 585 -32.37 -6.24 39.14
CA VAL A 585 -32.66 -6.50 37.71
C VAL A 585 -33.61 -7.69 37.58
N ALA A 586 -33.39 -8.73 38.35
CA ALA A 586 -34.30 -9.88 38.44
C ALA A 586 -35.70 -9.44 38.92
N ARG A 587 -35.81 -8.57 39.93
CA ARG A 587 -37.12 -8.00 40.39
C ARG A 587 -37.80 -7.15 39.31
N LEU A 588 -37.05 -6.35 38.56
CA LEU A 588 -37.59 -5.55 37.46
C LEU A 588 -38.11 -6.45 36.32
N LYS A 589 -37.39 -7.52 36.00
CA LYS A 589 -37.83 -8.54 35.03
C LYS A 589 -39.08 -9.27 35.56
N GLU A 590 -39.10 -9.64 36.84
CA GLU A 590 -40.24 -10.28 37.51
C GLU A 590 -41.48 -9.37 37.59
N GLU A 591 -41.28 -8.07 37.82
CA GLU A 591 -42.35 -7.07 37.75
C GLU A 591 -42.93 -6.90 36.35
N VAL A 592 -42.08 -6.87 35.32
CA VAL A 592 -42.49 -6.84 33.91
C VAL A 592 -43.20 -8.15 33.54
N LEU A 593 -42.67 -9.30 33.94
CA LEU A 593 -43.27 -10.62 33.76
C LEU A 593 -44.63 -10.71 34.44
N SER A 594 -44.72 -10.34 35.70
CA SER A 594 -45.99 -10.34 36.47
C SER A 594 -47.05 -9.40 35.91
N ARG A 595 -46.62 -8.33 35.23
CA ARG A 595 -47.52 -7.39 34.55
C ARG A 595 -47.96 -7.94 33.17
N VAL A 596 -47.09 -8.62 32.45
CA VAL A 596 -47.39 -9.32 31.18
C VAL A 596 -48.31 -10.54 31.48
N GLU A 597 -48.04 -11.33 32.52
CA GLU A 597 -48.90 -12.45 32.95
C GLU A 597 -50.27 -12.01 33.41
N ARG A 598 -50.38 -10.87 34.11
CA ARG A 598 -51.71 -10.31 34.47
C ARG A 598 -52.52 -9.89 33.23
N LEU A 599 -51.87 -9.45 32.18
CA LEU A 599 -52.54 -9.11 30.92
C LEU A 599 -52.89 -10.32 30.08
N THR A 600 -52.22 -11.45 30.27
CA THR A 600 -52.49 -12.72 29.60
C THR A 600 -53.41 -13.64 30.41
N SER A 601 -53.62 -13.41 31.73
CA SER A 601 -54.41 -14.25 32.65
C SER A 601 -55.85 -13.81 32.83
N GLU A 602 -56.42 -12.88 32.04
CA GLU A 602 -57.89 -12.72 31.94
C GLU A 602 -58.57 -13.88 31.18
N ASP A 603 -57.82 -14.84 30.62
CA ASP A 603 -58.37 -16.00 29.89
C ASP A 603 -58.14 -17.39 30.49
N GLU A 604 -57.36 -17.57 31.58
CA GLU A 604 -57.28 -18.89 32.24
C GLU A 604 -57.00 -18.79 33.73
N ASP A 605 -58.05 -19.08 34.51
CA ASP A 605 -58.03 -19.27 35.97
C ASP A 605 -57.25 -20.53 36.41
N ALA A 606 -56.54 -20.37 37.53
CA ALA A 606 -56.29 -21.34 38.60
C ALA A 606 -54.99 -22.15 38.74
N ILE A 607 -54.48 -22.06 39.95
CA ILE A 607 -53.63 -23.05 40.71
C ILE A 607 -52.10 -22.80 40.69
N SER A 608 -51.45 -22.58 41.75
CA SER A 608 -51.44 -22.57 43.19
C SER A 608 -50.00 -22.51 43.76
N ARG A 609 -49.81 -21.54 44.60
CA ARG A 609 -48.94 -21.41 45.82
C ARG A 609 -47.82 -22.39 46.20
N ARG A 610 -46.78 -21.77 46.73
CA ARG A 610 -45.86 -22.05 47.87
C ARG A 610 -44.42 -22.43 47.48
N ASN A 611 -43.35 -21.90 48.04
CA ASN A 611 -42.95 -21.48 49.39
C ASN A 611 -41.55 -20.83 49.34
N SER A 612 -41.34 -19.75 50.10
CA SER A 612 -40.03 -19.26 50.56
C SER A 612 -39.50 -20.10 51.76
N PRO A 613 -38.35 -19.93 52.40
CA PRO A 613 -37.61 -18.69 52.68
C PRO A 613 -36.06 -18.75 52.92
N THR A 614 -35.43 -17.57 52.93
CA THR A 614 -34.46 -16.98 53.91
C THR A 614 -33.09 -17.59 54.21
N ASN A 615 -32.02 -16.87 54.17
CA ASN A 615 -31.31 -16.09 55.21
C ASN A 615 -29.80 -15.83 54.88
N THR A 616 -29.43 -14.57 54.90
CA THR A 616 -28.44 -13.86 55.78
C THR A 616 -27.00 -14.39 55.86
N ALA A 617 -25.96 -13.67 55.90
CA ALA A 617 -25.51 -12.37 56.31
C ALA A 617 -23.98 -12.20 56.31
N ARG A 618 -23.48 -10.98 56.14
CA ARG A 618 -22.34 -10.31 56.83
C ARG A 618 -20.91 -10.92 56.66
N SER A 619 -19.82 -10.21 56.59
CA SER A 619 -19.43 -8.81 56.89
C SER A 619 -17.90 -8.65 56.76
N SER A 620 -17.46 -7.46 56.43
CA SER A 620 -16.39 -6.64 57.07
C SER A 620 -14.93 -6.99 56.86
N SER A 621 -14.02 -6.18 56.58
CA SER A 621 -13.67 -4.79 56.81
C SER A 621 -12.15 -4.64 56.99
N ARG A 622 -11.63 -3.51 56.52
CA ARG A 622 -10.61 -2.64 57.14
C ARG A 622 -9.11 -2.70 56.78
N ARG A 623 -8.65 -1.56 56.31
CA ARG A 623 -7.58 -0.62 56.72
C ARG A 623 -6.11 -1.07 56.61
N GLY A 624 -5.19 -0.28 56.22
CA GLY A 624 -4.91 1.15 56.07
C GLY A 624 -3.41 1.42 56.12
N GLY A 625 -2.93 2.45 55.59
CA GLY A 625 -2.05 3.35 56.30
C GLY A 625 -0.65 3.73 55.73
N ARG A 626 -0.56 4.96 55.26
CA ARG A 626 0.41 6.05 55.51
C ARG A 626 1.91 5.95 55.21
N ARG A 627 2.34 6.84 54.27
CA ARG A 627 3.20 8.05 54.36
C ARG A 627 4.63 7.91 54.86
N LEU A 628 5.60 8.44 54.12
CA LEU A 628 6.29 9.72 54.39
C LEU A 628 7.45 10.04 53.43
N SER A 629 7.57 11.30 53.18
CA SER A 629 8.40 12.12 52.37
C SER A 629 9.90 12.14 52.70
N ARG A 630 10.77 12.51 51.78
CA ARG A 630 11.80 13.59 51.99
C ARG A 630 12.34 14.14 50.67
N ARG A 631 12.35 15.46 50.61
CA ARG A 631 13.00 16.29 49.58
C ARG A 631 14.52 16.30 49.76
N MET A 632 15.27 16.37 48.65
CA MET A 632 16.26 17.46 48.41
C MET A 632 17.05 17.27 47.09
N SER A 633 17.20 18.37 46.49
CA SER A 633 18.20 19.00 45.57
C SER A 633 17.95 18.91 44.07
N SER A 634 17.54 20.06 43.56
CA SER A 634 17.17 20.37 42.19
C SER A 634 18.44 20.78 41.40
N ARG A 635 18.61 20.16 40.24
CA ARG A 635 19.25 20.62 39.02
C ARG A 635 20.06 19.52 38.26
N GLN A 636 20.61 18.54 38.97
CA GLN A 636 21.10 17.31 38.32
C GLN A 636 20.01 16.25 38.24
N GLN A 637 19.02 16.35 39.13
CA GLN A 637 17.85 15.46 39.11
C GLN A 637 16.89 15.72 37.94
N ASP A 638 16.80 16.99 37.46
CA ASP A 638 15.89 17.31 36.35
C ASP A 638 16.31 16.67 35.01
N VAL A 639 17.62 16.57 34.75
CA VAL A 639 18.12 15.92 33.52
C VAL A 639 18.06 14.39 33.62
N GLU A 640 18.25 13.83 34.82
CA GLU A 640 18.08 12.39 35.05
C GLU A 640 16.60 12.03 35.13
N GLN A 641 15.75 12.89 35.71
CA GLN A 641 14.31 12.71 35.71
C GLN A 641 13.73 12.80 34.29
N ILE A 642 14.15 13.76 33.48
CA ILE A 642 13.74 13.84 32.05
C ILE A 642 14.20 12.60 31.27
N LYS A 643 15.40 12.07 31.57
CA LYS A 643 15.87 10.82 30.98
C LYS A 643 15.16 9.57 31.52
N GLU A 644 14.82 9.58 32.81
CA GLU A 644 14.04 8.51 33.43
C GLU A 644 12.57 8.57 33.03
N GLU A 645 11.97 9.77 32.92
CA GLU A 645 10.62 9.94 32.38
C GLU A 645 10.55 9.57 30.88
N ALA A 646 11.57 9.91 30.10
CA ALA A 646 11.65 9.47 28.71
C ALA A 646 11.82 7.94 28.60
N LYS A 647 12.64 7.32 29.49
CA LYS A 647 12.77 5.87 29.57
C LYS A 647 11.52 5.19 30.13
N ARG A 648 10.79 5.85 31.02
CA ARG A 648 9.53 5.38 31.56
C ARG A 648 8.42 5.48 30.50
N LYS A 649 8.32 6.58 29.77
CA LYS A 649 7.45 6.74 28.59
C LYS A 649 7.77 5.75 27.47
N GLU A 650 9.07 5.37 27.29
CA GLU A 650 9.44 4.29 26.34
C GLU A 650 9.06 2.89 26.84
N ARG A 651 9.02 2.65 28.16
CA ARG A 651 8.56 1.38 28.74
C ARG A 651 7.04 1.26 28.78
N GLU A 652 6.33 2.39 28.80
CA GLU A 652 4.87 2.46 28.81
C GLU A 652 4.24 2.26 27.42
N LYS A 653 5.03 2.40 26.34
CA LYS A 653 4.61 2.06 24.98
C LYS A 653 4.67 0.54 24.79
N LEU A 654 3.50 -0.10 24.70
CA LEU A 654 3.38 -1.52 24.39
C LEU A 654 3.94 -1.84 22.98
N ILE A 655 3.78 -0.92 22.05
CA ILE A 655 4.25 -1.05 20.68
C ILE A 655 5.41 -0.08 20.48
N GLN A 656 6.62 -0.63 20.31
CA GLN A 656 7.78 0.20 19.95
C GLN A 656 7.64 0.74 18.53
N GLU A 657 7.84 2.05 18.38
CA GLU A 657 7.94 2.67 17.06
C GLU A 657 9.11 2.06 16.28
N GLU A 658 8.88 1.79 15.00
CA GLU A 658 9.92 1.27 14.14
C GLU A 658 10.94 2.37 13.86
N ARG A 659 12.07 2.33 14.56
CA ARG A 659 13.15 3.29 14.35
C ARG A 659 13.95 2.88 13.11
N SER A 660 14.07 3.78 12.15
CA SER A 660 14.96 3.57 11.03
C SER A 660 16.41 3.48 11.51
N ALA A 661 17.13 2.44 11.07
CA ALA A 661 18.55 2.31 11.41
C ALA A 661 19.34 3.53 10.88
N THR A 662 20.19 4.14 11.69
CA THR A 662 21.07 5.25 11.30
C THR A 662 22.43 4.72 10.87
N GLY A 663 23.16 5.48 10.03
CA GLY A 663 24.54 5.15 9.60
C GLY A 663 24.63 4.31 8.33
N ASN A 664 25.82 3.76 8.05
CA ASN A 664 26.10 2.95 6.86
C ASN A 664 25.64 1.50 7.06
N VAL A 665 25.25 0.84 5.95
CA VAL A 665 25.03 -0.60 5.95
C VAL A 665 26.36 -1.30 6.26
N LYS A 666 26.36 -2.12 7.30
CA LYS A 666 27.59 -2.83 7.74
C LYS A 666 28.01 -3.84 6.66
N TYR A 667 29.31 -3.95 6.40
CA TYR A 667 29.86 -4.93 5.43
C TYR A 667 29.43 -6.38 5.72
N GLN A 668 29.22 -6.70 6.99
CA GLN A 668 28.72 -8.01 7.41
C GLN A 668 27.39 -8.41 6.78
N VAL A 669 26.50 -7.44 6.47
CA VAL A 669 25.21 -7.69 5.81
C VAL A 669 25.42 -8.17 4.38
N PHE A 670 26.33 -7.52 3.63
CA PHE A 670 26.69 -7.96 2.28
C PHE A 670 27.33 -9.34 2.29
N LEU A 671 28.23 -9.61 3.24
CA LEU A 671 28.87 -10.92 3.38
C LEU A 671 27.85 -12.01 3.72
N ALA A 672 26.87 -11.72 4.58
CA ALA A 672 25.79 -12.66 4.91
C ALA A 672 24.93 -12.98 3.68
N TYR A 673 24.64 -12.00 2.84
CA TYR A 673 23.91 -12.20 1.59
C TYR A 673 24.70 -13.08 0.60
N PHE A 674 26.00 -12.81 0.39
CA PHE A 674 26.87 -13.64 -0.45
C PHE A 674 27.04 -15.08 0.07
N LYS A 675 27.13 -15.26 1.39
CA LYS A 675 27.12 -16.60 2.00
C LYS A 675 25.79 -17.33 1.76
N ALA A 676 24.67 -16.60 1.74
CA ALA A 676 23.37 -17.18 1.42
C ALA A 676 23.28 -17.65 -0.05
N MET A 677 23.92 -16.93 -0.99
CA MET A 677 23.99 -17.28 -2.42
C MET A 677 24.77 -18.54 -2.74
N ASN A 678 25.54 -19.10 -1.82
CA ASN A 678 26.54 -20.14 -2.01
C ASN A 678 27.83 -19.61 -2.68
N LEU A 679 28.93 -19.61 -1.92
CA LEU A 679 30.20 -19.00 -2.34
C LEU A 679 30.71 -19.51 -3.70
N ARG A 680 30.58 -20.82 -3.97
CA ARG A 680 31.03 -21.41 -5.25
C ARG A 680 30.28 -20.81 -6.43
N MET A 681 28.94 -20.67 -6.32
CA MET A 681 28.14 -20.08 -7.39
C MET A 681 28.43 -18.59 -7.56
N THR A 682 28.68 -17.87 -6.48
CA THR A 682 29.05 -16.45 -6.52
C THR A 682 30.39 -16.27 -7.25
N VAL A 683 31.39 -17.07 -6.91
CA VAL A 683 32.72 -17.01 -7.59
C VAL A 683 32.58 -17.36 -9.06
N SER A 684 31.87 -18.44 -9.40
CA SER A 684 31.63 -18.81 -10.82
C SER A 684 30.87 -17.70 -11.60
N PHE A 685 29.88 -17.06 -10.99
CA PHE A 685 29.17 -15.94 -11.58
C PHE A 685 30.13 -14.78 -11.93
N PHE A 686 30.97 -14.35 -10.96
CA PHE A 686 31.94 -13.29 -11.20
C PHE A 686 32.98 -13.68 -12.27
N LEU A 687 33.46 -14.92 -12.27
CA LEU A 687 34.42 -15.41 -13.27
C LEU A 687 33.84 -15.30 -14.68
N PHE A 688 32.64 -15.85 -14.92
CA PHE A 688 32.01 -15.79 -16.25
C PHE A 688 31.59 -14.38 -16.63
N PHE A 689 31.26 -13.52 -15.66
CA PHE A 689 31.02 -12.12 -15.94
C PHE A 689 32.28 -11.38 -16.36
N ILE A 690 33.42 -11.64 -15.74
CA ILE A 690 34.72 -11.08 -16.15
C ILE A 690 35.10 -11.57 -17.54
N LEU A 691 34.95 -12.87 -17.84
CA LEU A 691 35.20 -13.43 -19.19
C LEU A 691 34.32 -12.76 -20.24
N TYR A 692 33.04 -12.54 -19.96
CA TYR A 692 32.13 -11.79 -20.82
C TYR A 692 32.65 -10.36 -21.06
N GLN A 693 33.05 -9.66 -20.02
CA GLN A 693 33.51 -8.27 -20.12
C GLN A 693 34.84 -8.21 -20.91
N THR A 694 35.75 -9.15 -20.69
CA THR A 694 37.00 -9.26 -21.45
C THR A 694 36.74 -9.53 -22.94
N ALA A 695 35.83 -10.45 -23.26
CA ALA A 695 35.42 -10.72 -24.64
C ALA A 695 34.79 -9.49 -25.30
N SER A 696 34.00 -8.71 -24.55
CA SER A 696 33.36 -7.47 -25.03
C SER A 696 34.39 -6.39 -25.38
N VAL A 697 35.40 -6.21 -24.53
CA VAL A 697 36.52 -5.28 -24.77
C VAL A 697 37.33 -5.77 -25.95
N PHE A 698 37.67 -7.06 -26.00
CA PHE A 698 38.45 -7.65 -27.05
C PHE A 698 37.76 -7.55 -28.42
N ALA A 699 36.44 -7.64 -28.50
CA ALA A 699 35.68 -7.40 -29.73
C ALA A 699 35.90 -6.00 -30.30
N ASN A 700 35.95 -4.97 -29.45
CA ASN A 700 36.21 -3.60 -29.89
C ASN A 700 37.69 -3.42 -30.33
N VAL A 701 38.63 -4.03 -29.60
CA VAL A 701 40.06 -4.02 -29.97
C VAL A 701 40.28 -4.77 -31.30
N TRP A 702 39.64 -5.93 -31.46
CA TRP A 702 39.71 -6.69 -32.72
C TRP A 702 39.16 -5.90 -33.91
N LEU A 703 38.04 -5.17 -33.68
CA LEU A 703 37.45 -4.29 -34.69
C LEU A 703 38.41 -3.14 -35.04
N SER A 704 39.12 -2.54 -34.08
CA SER A 704 40.13 -1.51 -34.34
C SER A 704 41.29 -2.08 -35.17
N ILE A 705 41.85 -3.24 -34.76
CA ILE A 705 42.94 -3.89 -35.53
C ILE A 705 42.47 -4.19 -36.96
N TRP A 706 41.26 -4.67 -37.13
CA TRP A 706 40.71 -4.96 -38.46
C TRP A 706 40.59 -3.71 -39.32
N THR A 707 40.05 -2.63 -38.78
CA THR A 707 39.82 -1.39 -39.53
C THR A 707 41.08 -0.59 -39.77
N GLU A 708 42.18 -0.83 -39.02
CA GLU A 708 43.47 -0.19 -39.16
C GLU A 708 44.49 -1.02 -39.96
N ASP A 709 44.12 -2.24 -40.42
CA ASP A 709 45.03 -3.12 -41.14
C ASP A 709 45.60 -2.45 -42.43
N PRO A 710 46.90 -2.27 -42.55
CA PRO A 710 47.51 -1.55 -43.68
C PRO A 710 47.29 -2.22 -45.03
N TYR A 711 47.12 -3.57 -45.04
CA TYR A 711 46.91 -4.34 -46.29
C TYR A 711 45.46 -4.14 -46.78
N LEU A 712 44.47 -4.16 -45.90
CA LEU A 712 43.06 -3.96 -46.24
C LEU A 712 42.72 -2.50 -46.61
N ASN A 713 43.46 -1.54 -46.10
CA ASN A 713 43.26 -0.09 -46.35
C ASN A 713 44.11 0.44 -47.51
N ASN A 714 44.94 -0.39 -48.15
CA ASN A 714 45.79 0.05 -49.25
C ASN A 714 45.00 0.11 -50.55
N ALA A 715 44.68 1.32 -51.01
CA ALA A 715 43.97 1.54 -52.29
C ALA A 715 44.70 0.97 -53.57
N SER A 716 46.01 0.66 -53.45
CA SER A 716 46.78 0.07 -54.53
C SER A 716 46.61 -1.42 -54.65
N ILE A 717 46.01 -2.11 -53.70
CA ILE A 717 45.78 -3.57 -53.71
C ILE A 717 44.33 -3.85 -54.18
N PRO A 718 44.20 -4.59 -55.33
CA PRO A 718 42.84 -4.91 -55.81
C PRO A 718 42.09 -5.78 -54.79
N SER A 719 40.89 -5.38 -54.43
CA SER A 719 40.00 -6.12 -53.52
C SER A 719 39.57 -7.49 -54.00
N ASN A 720 39.86 -7.84 -55.25
CA ASN A 720 39.59 -9.13 -55.90
C ASN A 720 40.70 -10.18 -55.69
N THR A 721 41.74 -9.91 -54.94
CA THR A 721 42.81 -10.88 -54.70
C THR A 721 42.38 -11.94 -53.68
N SER A 722 42.79 -13.19 -53.88
CA SER A 722 42.50 -14.28 -52.98
C SER A 722 43.01 -14.02 -51.53
N GLU A 723 44.14 -13.35 -51.43
CA GLU A 723 44.76 -12.95 -50.14
C GLU A 723 43.96 -11.90 -49.41
N TYR A 724 43.47 -10.90 -50.13
CA TYR A 724 42.59 -9.87 -49.54
C TYR A 724 41.31 -10.51 -49.00
N ALA A 725 40.63 -11.36 -49.77
CA ALA A 725 39.42 -12.06 -49.33
C ALA A 725 39.70 -13.02 -48.15
N ALA A 726 40.82 -13.72 -48.13
CA ALA A 726 41.21 -14.60 -47.03
C ALA A 726 41.41 -13.82 -45.72
N LEU A 727 42.11 -12.67 -45.77
CA LEU A 727 42.38 -11.82 -44.64
C LEU A 727 41.11 -11.18 -44.11
N GLN A 728 40.23 -10.68 -44.99
CA GLN A 728 38.93 -10.13 -44.67
C GLN A 728 38.01 -11.16 -43.98
N ASN A 729 37.99 -12.42 -44.53
CA ASN A 729 37.24 -13.53 -43.93
C ASN A 729 37.81 -13.94 -42.56
N LEU A 730 39.12 -13.85 -42.36
CA LEU A 730 39.78 -14.13 -41.07
C LEU A 730 39.30 -13.09 -40.01
N TYR A 731 39.33 -11.79 -40.34
CA TYR A 731 38.87 -10.75 -39.41
C TYR A 731 37.38 -10.86 -39.13
N LEU A 732 36.55 -11.08 -40.16
CA LEU A 732 35.11 -11.29 -40.00
C LEU A 732 34.79 -12.53 -39.16
N GLY A 733 35.47 -13.65 -39.45
CA GLY A 733 35.35 -14.90 -38.72
C GLY A 733 35.78 -14.76 -37.25
N GLY A 734 36.91 -14.08 -37.02
CA GLY A 734 37.40 -13.74 -35.68
C GLY A 734 36.41 -12.89 -34.88
N TYR A 735 35.87 -11.81 -35.50
CA TYR A 735 34.86 -10.98 -34.89
C TYR A 735 33.57 -11.77 -34.54
N GLY A 736 33.13 -12.64 -35.45
CA GLY A 736 32.01 -13.55 -35.22
C GLY A 736 32.26 -14.56 -34.09
N ALA A 737 33.46 -15.14 -34.02
CA ALA A 737 33.86 -16.08 -32.97
C ALA A 737 33.89 -15.40 -31.57
N ILE A 738 34.45 -14.19 -31.50
CA ILE A 738 34.46 -13.41 -30.26
C ILE A 738 33.04 -13.06 -29.85
N GLY A 739 32.17 -12.65 -30.78
CA GLY A 739 30.76 -12.39 -30.52
C GLY A 739 30.02 -13.64 -30.02
N ALA A 740 30.29 -14.80 -30.59
CA ALA A 740 29.72 -16.08 -30.15
C ALA A 740 30.21 -16.45 -28.72
N ALA A 741 31.50 -16.30 -28.45
CA ALA A 741 32.05 -16.52 -27.10
C ALA A 741 31.43 -15.58 -26.08
N GLN A 742 31.28 -14.29 -26.42
CA GLN A 742 30.61 -13.30 -25.59
C GLN A 742 29.16 -13.72 -25.26
N ALA A 743 28.44 -14.20 -26.25
CA ALA A 743 27.10 -14.70 -26.14
C ALA A 743 26.99 -15.89 -25.19
N VAL A 744 27.87 -16.85 -25.28
CA VAL A 744 27.92 -18.02 -24.38
C VAL A 744 28.22 -17.57 -22.95
N PHE A 745 29.20 -16.69 -22.76
CA PHE A 745 29.53 -16.19 -21.41
C PHE A 745 28.38 -15.39 -20.77
N VAL A 746 27.65 -14.57 -21.56
CA VAL A 746 26.43 -13.86 -21.10
C VAL A 746 25.40 -14.86 -20.61
N LEU A 747 25.12 -15.90 -21.39
CA LEU A 747 24.12 -16.91 -21.02
C LEU A 747 24.51 -17.62 -19.73
N ILE A 748 25.78 -18.06 -19.63
CA ILE A 748 26.25 -18.79 -18.45
C ILE A 748 26.17 -17.92 -17.19
N TYR A 749 26.72 -16.70 -17.22
CA TYR A 749 26.67 -15.87 -16.02
C TYR A 749 25.23 -15.48 -15.62
N ALA A 750 24.34 -15.25 -16.58
CA ALA A 750 22.96 -14.90 -16.33
C ALA A 750 22.18 -16.07 -15.70
N LEU A 751 22.43 -17.29 -16.14
CA LEU A 751 21.86 -18.51 -15.56
C LEU A 751 22.40 -18.77 -14.14
N LEU A 752 23.71 -18.60 -13.93
CA LEU A 752 24.34 -18.75 -12.62
C LEU A 752 23.77 -17.72 -11.63
N ALA A 753 23.63 -16.46 -12.07
CA ALA A 753 23.01 -15.41 -11.26
C ALA A 753 21.57 -15.76 -10.90
N ALA A 754 20.77 -16.23 -11.85
CA ALA A 754 19.37 -16.62 -11.64
C ALA A 754 19.26 -17.69 -10.54
N VAL A 755 20.09 -18.71 -10.58
CA VAL A 755 20.09 -19.79 -9.57
C VAL A 755 20.59 -19.29 -8.21
N ALA A 756 21.67 -18.50 -8.19
CA ALA A 756 22.27 -17.98 -6.96
C ALA A 756 21.29 -17.08 -6.16
N PHE A 757 20.57 -16.20 -6.85
CA PHE A 757 19.57 -15.33 -6.22
C PHE A 757 18.38 -16.12 -5.64
N VAL A 758 17.89 -17.13 -6.35
CA VAL A 758 16.80 -18.00 -5.85
C VAL A 758 17.25 -18.79 -4.61
N ILE A 759 18.49 -19.31 -4.59
CA ILE A 759 19.04 -20.01 -3.41
C ILE A 759 19.15 -19.06 -2.22
N SER A 760 19.62 -17.83 -2.42
CA SER A 760 19.68 -16.82 -1.38
C SER A 760 18.31 -16.51 -0.79
N SER A 761 17.33 -16.28 -1.65
CA SER A 761 15.96 -15.99 -1.25
C SER A 761 15.31 -17.13 -0.47
N ARG A 762 15.52 -18.38 -0.89
CA ARG A 762 15.08 -19.58 -0.16
C ARG A 762 15.64 -19.61 1.27
N LYS A 763 16.97 -19.48 1.40
CA LYS A 763 17.63 -19.55 2.70
C LYS A 763 17.25 -18.43 3.65
N LEU A 764 17.14 -17.19 3.13
CA LEU A 764 16.77 -16.03 3.94
C LEU A 764 15.32 -16.13 4.44
N HIS A 765 14.38 -16.51 3.55
CA HIS A 765 12.99 -16.72 3.94
C HIS A 765 12.83 -17.82 4.99
N ALA A 766 13.44 -19.00 4.78
CA ALA A 766 13.36 -20.12 5.71
C ALA A 766 13.93 -19.76 7.09
N LYS A 767 15.07 -19.04 7.12
CA LYS A 767 15.69 -18.60 8.37
C LYS A 767 14.81 -17.57 9.09
N MET A 768 14.22 -16.62 8.37
CA MET A 768 13.32 -15.62 8.94
C MET A 768 12.08 -16.29 9.53
N LEU A 769 11.42 -17.18 8.78
CA LEU A 769 10.23 -17.92 9.23
C LEU A 769 10.52 -18.74 10.49
N SER A 770 11.59 -19.53 10.48
CA SER A 770 11.99 -20.36 11.63
C SER A 770 12.28 -19.51 12.86
N ASN A 771 12.97 -18.37 12.72
CA ASN A 771 13.29 -17.50 13.86
C ASN A 771 12.02 -16.86 14.45
N ILE A 772 11.10 -16.39 13.61
CA ILE A 772 9.86 -15.76 14.09
C ILE A 772 8.94 -16.78 14.75
N LEU A 773 8.74 -17.97 14.18
CA LEU A 773 7.93 -18.99 14.81
C LEU A 773 8.49 -19.46 16.15
N ARG A 774 9.82 -19.40 16.37
CA ARG A 774 10.47 -19.70 17.65
C ARG A 774 10.47 -18.55 18.66
N ALA A 775 10.05 -17.34 18.25
CA ALA A 775 10.03 -16.20 19.15
C ALA A 775 9.07 -16.44 20.34
N PRO A 776 9.35 -15.91 21.53
CA PRO A 776 8.46 -16.05 22.69
C PRO A 776 7.15 -15.28 22.46
N MET A 777 6.08 -15.62 23.23
CA MET A 777 4.78 -14.97 23.07
C MET A 777 4.84 -13.46 23.30
N SER A 778 5.69 -13.01 24.24
CA SER A 778 5.92 -11.57 24.49
C SER A 778 6.34 -10.77 23.26
N PHE A 779 7.00 -11.41 22.29
CA PHE A 779 7.33 -10.77 21.00
C PHE A 779 6.08 -10.46 20.19
N PHE A 780 5.11 -11.38 20.16
CA PHE A 780 3.86 -11.21 19.41
C PHE A 780 2.89 -10.24 20.11
N ASP A 781 2.93 -10.15 21.43
CA ASP A 781 2.14 -9.20 22.21
C ASP A 781 2.61 -7.76 22.01
N THR A 782 3.92 -7.56 21.75
CA THR A 782 4.54 -6.23 21.55
C THR A 782 4.72 -5.83 20.10
N THR A 783 4.54 -6.76 19.15
CA THR A 783 4.76 -6.52 17.72
C THR A 783 3.46 -6.72 16.94
N PRO A 784 2.90 -5.69 16.29
CA PRO A 784 1.69 -5.84 15.48
C PRO A 784 1.84 -6.92 14.40
N VAL A 785 0.83 -7.76 14.25
CA VAL A 785 0.82 -8.83 13.23
C VAL A 785 1.03 -8.27 11.82
N GLY A 786 0.42 -7.11 11.53
CA GLY A 786 0.60 -6.43 10.25
C GLY A 786 2.06 -6.11 9.93
N ARG A 787 2.87 -5.73 10.93
CA ARG A 787 4.32 -5.47 10.78
C ARG A 787 5.06 -6.76 10.39
N ILE A 788 4.76 -7.87 11.05
CA ILE A 788 5.38 -9.17 10.76
C ILE A 788 5.02 -9.61 9.33
N VAL A 789 3.74 -9.57 8.98
CA VAL A 789 3.23 -9.94 7.65
C VAL A 789 3.83 -9.05 6.55
N ASN A 790 4.00 -7.75 6.81
CA ASN A 790 4.64 -6.83 5.86
C ASN A 790 6.09 -7.21 5.55
N ARG A 791 6.87 -7.69 6.55
CA ARG A 791 8.22 -8.23 6.32
C ARG A 791 8.21 -9.44 5.37
N PHE A 792 7.27 -10.35 5.55
CA PHE A 792 7.12 -11.51 4.64
C PHE A 792 6.57 -11.14 3.26
N SER A 793 5.84 -10.05 3.13
CA SER A 793 5.29 -9.58 1.86
C SER A 793 6.27 -8.69 1.11
N ARG A 794 6.61 -7.51 1.68
CA ARG A 794 7.35 -6.44 1.01
C ARG A 794 8.86 -6.67 1.00
N ASP A 795 9.45 -7.07 2.14
CA ASP A 795 10.90 -7.23 2.22
C ASP A 795 11.35 -8.48 1.45
N ILE A 796 10.59 -9.57 1.49
CA ILE A 796 10.86 -10.76 0.69
C ILE A 796 10.71 -10.47 -0.80
N GLU A 797 9.71 -9.68 -1.23
CA GLU A 797 9.59 -9.26 -2.63
C GLU A 797 10.79 -8.42 -3.08
N THR A 798 11.30 -7.55 -2.21
CA THR A 798 12.52 -6.80 -2.47
C THR A 798 13.73 -7.72 -2.67
N ILE A 799 13.87 -8.76 -1.86
CA ILE A 799 14.93 -9.77 -1.98
C ILE A 799 14.76 -10.61 -3.25
N ASP A 800 13.53 -10.95 -3.63
CA ASP A 800 13.24 -11.80 -4.79
C ASP A 800 13.43 -11.09 -6.12
N ASN A 801 13.05 -9.82 -6.24
CA ASN A 801 12.94 -9.10 -7.50
C ASN A 801 13.88 -7.89 -7.58
N LEU A 802 13.78 -6.95 -6.64
CA LEU A 802 14.47 -5.66 -6.73
C LEU A 802 15.98 -5.79 -6.48
N LEU A 803 16.38 -6.48 -5.44
CA LEU A 803 17.78 -6.63 -5.06
C LEU A 803 18.61 -7.36 -6.14
N PRO A 804 18.15 -8.48 -6.76
CA PRO A 804 18.85 -9.11 -7.87
C PRO A 804 19.01 -8.20 -9.08
N GLN A 805 18.00 -7.41 -9.40
CA GLN A 805 18.04 -6.47 -10.52
C GLN A 805 19.06 -5.34 -10.27
N MET A 806 19.02 -4.72 -9.09
CA MET A 806 19.95 -3.66 -8.71
C MET A 806 21.38 -4.15 -8.63
N PHE A 807 21.60 -5.37 -8.12
CA PHE A 807 22.92 -5.97 -8.01
C PHE A 807 23.53 -6.26 -9.39
N ARG A 808 22.75 -6.81 -10.33
CA ARG A 808 23.20 -7.02 -11.72
C ARG A 808 23.54 -5.70 -12.41
N SER A 809 22.69 -4.69 -12.25
CA SER A 809 22.92 -3.36 -12.82
C SER A 809 24.20 -2.72 -12.27
N TRP A 810 24.40 -2.80 -10.95
CA TRP A 810 25.60 -2.28 -10.30
C TRP A 810 26.88 -2.95 -10.81
N ILE A 811 26.92 -4.29 -10.85
CA ILE A 811 28.07 -5.05 -11.37
C ILE A 811 28.35 -4.65 -12.82
N SER A 812 27.32 -4.66 -13.68
CA SER A 812 27.49 -4.31 -15.09
C SER A 812 28.07 -2.91 -15.27
N THR A 813 27.54 -1.93 -14.56
CA THR A 813 28.03 -0.54 -14.63
C THR A 813 29.43 -0.42 -14.10
N PHE A 814 29.74 -1.04 -12.95
CA PHE A 814 31.07 -0.99 -12.34
C PHE A 814 32.14 -1.56 -13.27
N PHE A 815 31.94 -2.76 -13.82
CA PHE A 815 32.90 -3.40 -14.71
C PHE A 815 33.00 -2.67 -16.06
N ASN A 816 31.90 -2.13 -16.60
CA ASN A 816 31.95 -1.31 -17.81
C ASN A 816 32.83 -0.07 -17.62
N VAL A 817 32.62 0.66 -16.52
CA VAL A 817 33.41 1.85 -16.20
C VAL A 817 34.90 1.47 -16.02
N MET A 818 35.18 0.43 -15.23
CA MET A 818 36.53 -0.02 -14.97
C MET A 818 37.27 -0.49 -16.26
N SER A 819 36.57 -1.28 -17.11
CA SER A 819 37.15 -1.73 -18.37
C SER A 819 37.43 -0.57 -19.34
N THR A 820 36.52 0.41 -19.41
CA THR A 820 36.71 1.61 -20.22
C THR A 820 37.90 2.44 -19.74
N ILE A 821 38.03 2.66 -18.42
CA ILE A 821 39.18 3.36 -17.84
C ILE A 821 40.47 2.63 -18.15
N VAL A 822 40.53 1.31 -18.02
CA VAL A 822 41.72 0.50 -18.29
C VAL A 822 42.14 0.61 -19.78
N VAL A 823 41.18 0.46 -20.69
CA VAL A 823 41.44 0.53 -22.15
C VAL A 823 41.95 1.92 -22.52
N ILE A 824 41.29 2.99 -22.10
CA ILE A 824 41.69 4.37 -22.43
C ILE A 824 43.05 4.69 -21.79
N SER A 825 43.30 4.28 -20.55
CA SER A 825 44.61 4.51 -19.91
C SER A 825 45.77 3.78 -20.59
N PHE A 826 45.50 2.60 -21.16
CA PHE A 826 46.50 1.87 -21.93
C PHE A 826 46.75 2.51 -23.29
N SER A 827 45.68 2.93 -23.99
CA SER A 827 45.78 3.58 -25.32
C SER A 827 46.34 5.01 -25.23
N THR A 828 45.95 5.75 -24.17
CA THR A 828 46.31 7.17 -24.02
C THR A 828 46.74 7.45 -22.58
N PRO A 829 48.03 7.21 -22.20
CA PRO A 829 48.49 7.37 -20.80
C PRO A 829 48.28 8.79 -20.23
N ALA A 830 48.29 9.82 -21.06
CA ALA A 830 48.01 11.21 -20.62
C ALA A 830 46.58 11.36 -20.02
N PHE A 831 45.64 10.50 -20.37
CA PHE A 831 44.28 10.49 -19.84
C PHE A 831 44.25 10.31 -18.29
N MET A 832 45.25 9.61 -17.73
CA MET A 832 45.35 9.38 -16.28
C MET A 832 45.43 10.71 -15.50
N SER A 833 45.99 11.76 -16.09
CA SER A 833 46.06 13.10 -15.46
C SER A 833 44.67 13.74 -15.28
N VAL A 834 43.72 13.39 -16.14
CA VAL A 834 42.35 13.93 -16.12
C VAL A 834 41.41 13.03 -15.28
N ILE A 835 41.56 11.70 -15.36
CA ILE A 835 40.65 10.76 -14.68
C ILE A 835 40.76 10.84 -13.16
N VAL A 836 41.98 11.12 -12.61
CA VAL A 836 42.20 11.21 -11.16
C VAL A 836 41.45 12.37 -10.52
N PRO A 837 41.54 13.62 -10.98
CA PRO A 837 40.73 14.73 -10.48
C PRO A 837 39.24 14.51 -10.65
N LEU A 838 38.83 13.96 -11.80
CA LEU A 838 37.44 13.65 -12.07
C LEU A 838 36.89 12.58 -11.10
N GLY A 839 37.69 11.56 -10.78
CA GLY A 839 37.36 10.53 -9.80
C GLY A 839 37.16 11.10 -8.39
N VAL A 840 38.02 12.05 -7.97
CA VAL A 840 37.88 12.75 -6.68
C VAL A 840 36.57 13.53 -6.64
N LEU A 841 36.26 14.30 -7.70
CA LEU A 841 35.03 15.06 -7.82
C LEU A 841 33.80 14.12 -7.75
N TYR A 842 33.87 12.99 -8.49
CA TYR A 842 32.78 11.99 -8.48
C TYR A 842 32.54 11.40 -7.09
N VAL A 843 33.60 11.02 -6.35
CA VAL A 843 33.47 10.50 -4.98
C VAL A 843 32.85 11.54 -4.05
N PHE A 844 33.21 12.83 -4.21
CA PHE A 844 32.62 13.91 -3.41
C PHE A 844 31.10 14.03 -3.67
N VAL A 845 30.67 14.12 -4.93
CA VAL A 845 29.27 14.22 -5.33
C VAL A 845 28.50 12.96 -4.89
N GLN A 846 29.09 11.77 -5.06
CA GLN A 846 28.49 10.51 -4.66
C GLN A 846 28.25 10.44 -3.15
N ARG A 847 29.20 10.86 -2.32
CA ARG A 847 29.02 10.89 -0.85
C ARG A 847 27.86 11.79 -0.44
N PHE A 848 27.73 12.95 -1.05
CA PHE A 848 26.62 13.87 -0.81
C PHE A 848 25.28 13.22 -1.20
N PHE A 849 25.19 12.66 -2.40
CA PHE A 849 23.97 12.02 -2.91
C PHE A 849 23.55 10.80 -2.08
N ILE A 850 24.49 9.90 -1.77
CA ILE A 850 24.19 8.67 -1.03
C ILE A 850 23.67 8.97 0.38
N SER A 851 24.21 9.97 1.07
CA SER A 851 23.76 10.32 2.42
C SER A 851 22.27 10.71 2.43
N THR A 852 21.86 11.55 1.49
CA THR A 852 20.47 12.03 1.35
C THR A 852 19.54 10.91 0.85
N SER A 853 19.91 10.22 -0.21
CA SER A 853 19.11 9.15 -0.82
C SER A 853 18.83 8.02 0.17
N ARG A 854 19.84 7.65 0.98
CA ARG A 854 19.69 6.60 2.00
C ARG A 854 18.72 7.00 3.11
N GLN A 855 18.76 8.26 3.56
CA GLN A 855 17.81 8.77 4.56
C GLN A 855 16.38 8.76 4.03
N LEU A 856 16.17 9.24 2.80
CA LEU A 856 14.86 9.25 2.16
C LEU A 856 14.30 7.83 1.99
N LYS A 857 15.12 6.86 1.57
CA LYS A 857 14.72 5.45 1.45
C LYS A 857 14.35 4.82 2.79
N ARG A 858 15.00 5.20 3.88
CA ARG A 858 14.68 4.72 5.22
C ARG A 858 13.35 5.30 5.72
N ILE A 859 13.10 6.58 5.48
CA ILE A 859 11.83 7.22 5.80
C ILE A 859 10.71 6.50 5.00
N GLU A 860 10.91 6.29 3.69
CA GLU A 860 9.95 5.55 2.85
C GLU A 860 9.67 4.13 3.37
N SER A 861 10.64 3.47 3.98
CA SER A 861 10.45 2.11 4.50
C SER A 861 9.71 2.05 5.84
N THR A 862 9.73 3.16 6.61
CA THR A 862 9.07 3.26 7.92
C THR A 862 7.69 3.91 7.86
N THR A 863 7.42 4.68 6.80
CA THR A 863 6.08 5.20 6.49
C THR A 863 5.28 4.19 5.66
#